data_6f69999f8d2e829e6f7183a8acb647c5
#
_entry.id   6f69999f8d2e829e6f7183a8acb647c5
#
_cell.length_a   1.000
_cell.length_b   1.000
_cell.length_c   1.000
_cell.angle_alpha   90.00
_cell.angle_beta   90.00
_cell.angle_gamma   90.00
#
_symmetry.space_group_name_H-M   'P 1'
#
loop_
_entity.id
_entity.type
_entity.pdbx_description
1 polymer ?
#
loop_
_entity_poly.entity_id
_entity_poly.type
_entity_poly.pdbx_seq_one_letter_code
_entity_poly.pdbx_strand_id
1 'polypeptide(L)'
;MKAEPRTAPSTELDAMVDALVSDGLKALAEYDRFTQEEIDRIVRKASVAALDRHAELARLAVTETGRGVFEDKAVKNIFACEHVTHSMARVRTVGIISRDEIDGIVEIADPVGVVAGITPVTNPTSTTIFKALLALKTRNPIVFAFHPSAQRCSVEAARTVRDAAVAAGAPEHCVQWIEQPSVEATTALMHHPGIATILATGGNAMVRAAYSAGKPALGVGAGNVPAYVEASAKLKRAVNDIVLSKAFDNGMICASEQAVILDEAVADAALDEFRALHAYVASAQDKAKLEALLFPAGRLNPDVVGRPAEWIAERAGITVPPRTSIILAEVDRVGPDEPLTREKLCPVLAVLRAPTREQGLRYAEEMVEFHGLGHSAVIHTEDEALVEEFGQRVKAVRIIWNSPASQGGIGDMYNAFLPSLTLGCGSYGRNSVSNNVSAVNLVNIKRIGRRTNNMQWFKVPSKIYFEPNALRYLAEMPDVHRVTVVTDATMTRLGFVDRVNRILQRRPGHIALQIIDDVEPEPSVETVDRGAALMRSFQPDTIIALGGGSAMDAAKVMWLRYEHPEVVFDDLREKFFDIRKRAFAFPTLGEKARLVCVPTTSGTGAEVTPFAVITDRRTGKKYPLADYALTPTVAIVDPVLTASMPRAIAADSGFDALTHAIEAYVSVYANDFTDGLALHAIRLIFANLERSVTGGSSTAGASSAAGGSSAAGASLAAGGDAEARERMHNAGTIAGMAFGSAFLGIVHAMSHTLGATFHIAHGRTNAVLLPHVIRYNGTVPSKLSGWPKYESYRAPERFAEIARTLGLPAATPAEGVESLAAAVERLRDAVGIEPSFAAIGVDEAAFEAALPQQALNAYEDQCAPANPRMPMLDDMQQLMRAAYHGTRWAAA
;
A
#
# COMPACT_ATOMS: atom_id res chain seq x y z
N MET A 1 28.38 11.16 9.32
CA MET A 1 28.28 12.57 9.76
C MET A 1 29.62 12.95 10.40
N LYS A 2 30.33 13.95 9.86
CA LYS A 2 31.50 14.50 10.57
C LYS A 2 30.96 15.20 11.81
N ALA A 3 31.43 14.80 12.98
CA ALA A 3 31.10 15.46 14.25
C ALA A 3 31.50 16.95 14.15
N GLU A 4 30.55 17.83 14.47
CA GLU A 4 30.88 19.25 14.68
C GLU A 4 31.93 19.36 15.78
N PRO A 5 32.90 20.31 15.72
CA PRO A 5 33.93 20.49 16.75
C PRO A 5 33.28 20.85 18.09
N ARG A 6 33.50 19.98 19.09
CA ARG A 6 32.99 20.15 20.46
C ARG A 6 33.58 21.42 21.10
N THR A 7 32.72 22.30 21.59
CA THR A 7 33.11 23.28 22.64
C THR A 7 33.49 22.52 23.88
N ALA A 8 34.51 22.97 24.61
CA ALA A 8 34.94 22.36 25.87
C ALA A 8 33.74 22.27 26.85
N PRO A 9 33.65 21.17 27.70
CA PRO A 9 32.57 21.03 28.65
C PRO A 9 32.52 22.22 29.60
N SER A 10 31.30 22.73 29.82
CA SER A 10 31.12 23.97 30.62
C SER A 10 31.09 23.72 32.11
N THR A 11 30.90 22.45 32.55
CA THR A 11 30.83 22.06 33.95
C THR A 11 31.50 20.70 34.17
N GLU A 12 31.85 20.37 35.46
CA GLU A 12 32.37 19.06 35.84
C GLU A 12 31.39 17.92 35.50
N LEU A 13 30.08 18.21 35.61
CA LEU A 13 28.99 17.30 35.23
C LEU A 13 28.97 16.99 33.73
N ASP A 14 29.14 18.03 32.89
CA ASP A 14 29.18 17.83 31.42
C ASP A 14 30.41 16.99 31.04
N ALA A 15 31.55 17.21 31.70
CA ALA A 15 32.78 16.43 31.46
C ALA A 15 32.60 14.95 31.84
N MET A 16 31.90 14.66 32.94
CA MET A 16 31.56 13.27 33.34
C MET A 16 30.66 12.60 32.31
N VAL A 17 29.59 13.27 31.89
CA VAL A 17 28.66 12.69 30.89
C VAL A 17 29.36 12.51 29.54
N ASP A 18 30.21 13.47 29.13
CA ASP A 18 31.00 13.41 27.92
C ASP A 18 31.96 12.20 27.90
N ALA A 19 32.60 11.90 29.05
CA ALA A 19 33.46 10.74 29.20
C ALA A 19 32.68 9.42 29.03
N LEU A 20 31.54 9.26 29.76
CA LEU A 20 30.70 8.07 29.67
C LEU A 20 30.22 7.83 28.24
N VAL A 21 29.76 8.88 27.56
CA VAL A 21 29.27 8.73 26.19
C VAL A 21 30.39 8.46 25.18
N SER A 22 31.55 9.10 25.38
CA SER A 22 32.74 8.84 24.57
C SER A 22 33.21 7.39 24.68
N ASP A 23 33.25 6.84 25.89
CA ASP A 23 33.59 5.43 26.11
C ASP A 23 32.51 4.48 25.52
N GLY A 24 31.24 4.87 25.60
CA GLY A 24 30.16 4.17 24.90
C GLY A 24 30.35 4.16 23.37
N LEU A 25 30.79 5.28 22.78
CA LEU A 25 31.08 5.34 21.35
C LEU A 25 32.26 4.44 20.94
N LYS A 26 33.28 4.31 21.81
CA LYS A 26 34.36 3.33 21.56
C LYS A 26 33.84 1.91 21.62
N ALA A 27 33.04 1.56 22.63
CA ALA A 27 32.39 0.24 22.72
C ALA A 27 31.48 -0.07 21.52
N LEU A 28 30.77 0.94 21.03
CA LEU A 28 29.95 0.81 19.81
C LEU A 28 30.80 0.43 18.58
N ALA A 29 31.95 1.09 18.41
CA ALA A 29 32.85 0.78 17.30
C ALA A 29 33.46 -0.63 17.42
N GLU A 30 33.70 -1.11 18.66
CA GLU A 30 34.16 -2.47 18.87
C GLU A 30 33.13 -3.51 18.49
N TYR A 31 31.82 -3.22 18.66
CA TYR A 31 30.73 -4.13 18.31
C TYR A 31 30.59 -4.41 16.82
N ASP A 32 31.14 -3.60 15.92
CA ASP A 32 31.03 -3.79 14.46
C ASP A 32 31.55 -5.13 13.98
N ARG A 33 32.52 -5.73 14.69
CA ARG A 33 33.14 -7.03 14.36
C ARG A 33 32.40 -8.25 14.92
N PHE A 34 31.41 -8.06 15.80
CA PHE A 34 30.76 -9.18 16.48
C PHE A 34 29.77 -9.92 15.59
N THR A 35 29.79 -11.23 15.67
CA THR A 35 28.82 -12.13 15.04
C THR A 35 27.55 -12.26 15.88
N GLN A 36 26.48 -12.80 15.28
CA GLN A 36 25.23 -13.08 16.02
C GLN A 36 25.45 -14.08 17.15
N GLU A 37 26.28 -15.11 16.90
CA GLU A 37 26.59 -16.17 17.87
C GLU A 37 27.36 -15.63 19.08
N GLU A 38 28.28 -14.70 18.86
CA GLU A 38 29.00 -14.03 19.97
C GLU A 38 28.06 -13.17 20.80
N ILE A 39 27.20 -12.39 20.17
CA ILE A 39 26.21 -11.57 20.87
C ILE A 39 25.24 -12.47 21.65
N ASP A 40 24.73 -13.54 21.07
CA ASP A 40 23.82 -14.46 21.75
C ASP A 40 24.48 -15.17 22.93
N ARG A 41 25.78 -15.50 22.82
CA ARG A 41 26.59 -16.04 23.92
C ARG A 41 26.73 -15.02 25.05
N ILE A 42 27.05 -13.76 24.72
CA ILE A 42 27.18 -12.67 25.69
C ILE A 42 25.87 -12.47 26.45
N VAL A 43 24.75 -12.33 25.74
CA VAL A 43 23.43 -12.14 26.33
C VAL A 43 23.06 -13.30 27.27
N ARG A 44 23.26 -14.56 26.84
CA ARG A 44 22.99 -15.73 27.69
C ARG A 44 23.83 -15.72 28.97
N LYS A 45 25.15 -15.43 28.87
CA LYS A 45 26.03 -15.39 30.04
C LYS A 45 25.65 -14.28 31.00
N ALA A 46 25.34 -13.10 30.48
CA ALA A 46 24.88 -11.97 31.28
C ALA A 46 23.54 -12.23 31.97
N SER A 47 22.60 -12.86 31.24
CA SER A 47 21.28 -13.27 31.79
C SER A 47 21.40 -14.28 32.89
N VAL A 48 22.20 -15.35 32.72
CA VAL A 48 22.43 -16.38 33.76
C VAL A 48 23.06 -15.76 35.00
N ALA A 49 24.06 -14.90 34.89
CA ALA A 49 24.68 -14.24 36.05
C ALA A 49 23.68 -13.38 36.84
N ALA A 50 22.78 -12.67 36.16
CA ALA A 50 21.72 -11.90 36.80
C ALA A 50 20.66 -12.81 37.42
N LEU A 51 20.36 -13.94 36.79
CA LEU A 51 19.43 -14.97 37.30
C LEU A 51 19.98 -15.61 38.57
N ASP A 52 21.25 -15.96 38.62
CA ASP A 52 21.88 -16.54 39.81
C ASP A 52 21.81 -15.60 41.02
N ARG A 53 21.73 -14.29 40.78
CA ARG A 53 21.66 -13.25 41.82
C ARG A 53 20.26 -12.64 41.99
N HIS A 54 19.22 -13.20 41.35
CA HIS A 54 17.88 -12.62 41.33
C HIS A 54 17.32 -12.30 42.73
N ALA A 55 17.50 -13.19 43.69
CA ALA A 55 17.03 -13.02 45.07
C ALA A 55 17.87 -11.98 45.86
N GLU A 56 19.20 -11.98 45.70
CA GLU A 56 20.08 -10.97 46.31
C GLU A 56 19.73 -9.57 45.82
N LEU A 57 19.58 -9.39 44.51
CA LEU A 57 19.23 -8.11 43.94
C LEU A 57 17.83 -7.63 44.37
N ALA A 58 16.87 -8.55 44.50
CA ALA A 58 15.54 -8.26 45.05
C ALA A 58 15.61 -7.77 46.48
N ARG A 59 16.43 -8.43 47.31
CA ARG A 59 16.63 -8.02 48.71
C ARG A 59 17.26 -6.64 48.81
N LEU A 60 18.28 -6.35 47.98
CA LEU A 60 18.89 -5.03 47.92
C LEU A 60 17.85 -3.96 47.52
N ALA A 61 17.02 -4.23 46.54
CA ALA A 61 15.99 -3.32 46.10
C ALA A 61 14.96 -3.00 47.18
N VAL A 62 14.46 -4.00 47.90
CA VAL A 62 13.51 -3.78 49.01
C VAL A 62 14.19 -3.02 50.14
N THR A 63 15.43 -3.40 50.54
CA THR A 63 16.16 -2.77 51.63
C THR A 63 16.47 -1.30 51.35
N GLU A 64 16.90 -0.97 50.14
CA GLU A 64 17.25 0.40 49.79
C GLU A 64 16.01 1.28 49.58
N THR A 65 14.99 0.78 48.90
CA THR A 65 13.82 1.61 48.55
C THR A 65 12.76 1.60 49.65
N GLY A 66 12.73 0.59 50.51
CA GLY A 66 11.68 0.34 51.51
C GLY A 66 10.32 0.03 50.86
N ARG A 67 10.29 -0.47 49.61
CA ARG A 67 9.09 -0.65 48.77
C ARG A 67 9.00 -2.05 48.22
N GLY A 68 7.77 -2.54 48.12
CA GLY A 68 7.41 -3.80 47.44
C GLY A 68 7.62 -5.04 48.34
N VAL A 69 7.57 -6.18 47.69
CA VAL A 69 7.65 -7.53 48.29
C VAL A 69 8.89 -8.22 47.73
N PHE A 70 9.69 -8.79 48.59
CA PHE A 70 10.96 -9.44 48.22
C PHE A 70 10.74 -10.56 47.18
N GLU A 71 9.76 -11.45 47.42
CA GLU A 71 9.44 -12.58 46.56
C GLU A 71 8.99 -12.12 45.17
N ASP A 72 8.16 -11.08 45.10
CA ASP A 72 7.66 -10.55 43.83
C ASP A 72 8.75 -9.81 43.04
N LYS A 73 9.66 -9.11 43.75
CA LYS A 73 10.82 -8.52 43.06
C LYS A 73 11.80 -9.58 42.55
N ALA A 74 11.94 -10.70 43.28
CA ALA A 74 12.70 -11.84 42.79
C ALA A 74 12.08 -12.42 41.50
N VAL A 75 10.75 -12.60 41.47
CA VAL A 75 10.03 -13.02 40.25
C VAL A 75 10.21 -12.03 39.10
N LYS A 76 10.16 -10.71 39.34
CA LYS A 76 10.44 -9.69 38.30
C LYS A 76 11.86 -9.79 37.76
N ASN A 77 12.86 -10.08 38.61
CA ASN A 77 14.24 -10.28 38.16
C ASN A 77 14.35 -11.56 37.31
N ILE A 78 13.71 -12.66 37.73
CA ILE A 78 13.63 -13.92 36.96
C ILE A 78 12.98 -13.63 35.59
N PHE A 79 11.82 -12.94 35.57
CA PHE A 79 11.16 -12.56 34.34
C PHE A 79 12.08 -11.80 33.37
N ALA A 80 12.84 -10.82 33.86
CA ALA A 80 13.78 -10.07 33.04
C ALA A 80 14.91 -10.95 32.48
N CYS A 81 15.32 -12.00 33.21
CA CYS A 81 16.39 -12.91 32.78
C CYS A 81 15.85 -14.03 31.85
N GLU A 82 14.78 -14.72 32.22
CA GLU A 82 14.28 -15.91 31.50
C GLU A 82 13.38 -15.52 30.32
N HIS A 83 12.22 -14.92 30.60
CA HIS A 83 11.20 -14.63 29.59
C HIS A 83 11.72 -13.68 28.50
N VAL A 84 12.39 -12.60 28.91
CA VAL A 84 12.94 -11.63 27.95
C VAL A 84 14.06 -12.25 27.12
N THR A 85 15.01 -12.97 27.73
CA THR A 85 16.10 -13.61 27.00
C THR A 85 15.59 -14.71 26.08
N HIS A 86 14.61 -15.51 26.53
CA HIS A 86 13.98 -16.54 25.68
C HIS A 86 13.30 -15.92 24.44
N SER A 87 12.57 -14.84 24.62
CA SER A 87 11.90 -14.15 23.50
C SER A 87 12.90 -13.60 22.47
N MET A 88 14.08 -13.21 22.90
CA MET A 88 15.16 -12.70 22.04
C MET A 88 16.01 -13.80 21.40
N ALA A 89 15.90 -15.05 21.84
CA ALA A 89 16.80 -16.12 21.40
C ALA A 89 16.78 -16.36 19.89
N ARG A 90 15.64 -16.15 19.24
CA ARG A 90 15.45 -16.31 17.79
C ARG A 90 15.51 -14.99 17.02
N VAL A 91 15.62 -13.85 17.71
CA VAL A 91 15.67 -12.54 17.06
C VAL A 91 17.08 -12.29 16.55
N ARG A 92 17.22 -12.12 15.26
CA ARG A 92 18.49 -11.71 14.63
C ARG A 92 18.65 -10.20 14.73
N THR A 93 19.82 -9.76 15.21
CA THR A 93 20.16 -8.34 15.41
C THR A 93 21.51 -7.97 14.81
N VAL A 94 22.16 -8.91 14.10
CA VAL A 94 23.49 -8.74 13.52
C VAL A 94 23.47 -9.13 12.06
N GLY A 95 23.97 -8.25 11.21
CA GLY A 95 24.10 -8.51 9.77
C GLY A 95 22.75 -8.69 9.08
N ILE A 96 22.71 -9.60 8.13
CA ILE A 96 21.49 -9.88 7.36
C ILE A 96 20.49 -10.64 8.23
N ILE A 97 19.34 -10.03 8.44
CA ILE A 97 18.25 -10.58 9.29
C ILE A 97 17.10 -11.17 8.49
N SER A 98 16.90 -10.70 7.25
CA SER A 98 15.85 -11.19 6.36
C SER A 98 16.30 -11.13 4.90
N ARG A 99 15.83 -12.10 4.11
CA ARG A 99 15.91 -12.11 2.66
C ARG A 99 14.56 -12.48 2.08
N ASP A 100 13.96 -11.53 1.38
CA ASP A 100 12.76 -11.76 0.59
C ASP A 100 13.16 -11.89 -0.88
N GLU A 101 13.17 -13.11 -1.39
CA GLU A 101 13.53 -13.40 -2.78
C GLU A 101 12.41 -12.98 -3.76
N ILE A 102 11.16 -12.92 -3.31
CA ILE A 102 10.02 -12.54 -4.13
C ILE A 102 10.03 -11.04 -4.35
N ASP A 103 10.10 -10.26 -3.27
CA ASP A 103 10.13 -8.79 -3.35
C ASP A 103 11.54 -8.25 -3.64
N GLY A 104 12.57 -9.09 -3.58
CA GLY A 104 13.95 -8.71 -3.82
C GLY A 104 14.51 -7.77 -2.76
N ILE A 105 14.09 -7.95 -1.51
CA ILE A 105 14.49 -7.12 -0.37
C ILE A 105 15.43 -7.91 0.55
N VAL A 106 16.55 -7.29 0.92
CA VAL A 106 17.42 -7.80 1.97
C VAL A 106 17.44 -6.81 3.11
N GLU A 107 17.17 -7.28 4.33
CA GLU A 107 17.21 -6.44 5.53
C GLU A 107 18.46 -6.74 6.35
N ILE A 108 19.12 -5.67 6.80
CA ILE A 108 20.34 -5.70 7.61
C ILE A 108 20.07 -4.93 8.89
N ALA A 109 20.36 -5.55 10.03
CA ALA A 109 20.28 -4.91 11.34
C ALA A 109 21.57 -4.20 11.71
N ASP A 110 21.46 -2.93 12.06
CA ASP A 110 22.52 -2.11 12.64
C ASP A 110 22.13 -1.63 14.05
N PRO A 111 23.08 -1.43 14.96
CA PRO A 111 22.79 -0.80 16.24
C PRO A 111 22.26 0.63 16.02
N VAL A 112 21.40 1.10 16.96
CA VAL A 112 20.94 2.49 16.92
C VAL A 112 22.03 3.45 17.39
N GLY A 113 22.93 3.01 18.27
CA GLY A 113 24.02 3.78 18.85
C GLY A 113 24.03 3.73 20.38
N VAL A 114 24.66 4.69 21.04
CA VAL A 114 24.68 4.76 22.50
C VAL A 114 23.31 5.14 23.06
N VAL A 115 22.79 4.32 23.98
CA VAL A 115 21.45 4.46 24.57
C VAL A 115 21.54 5.11 25.95
N ALA A 116 20.70 6.11 26.22
CA ALA A 116 20.47 6.61 27.58
C ALA A 116 19.37 5.77 28.25
N GLY A 117 19.69 4.99 29.27
CA GLY A 117 18.79 4.12 30.01
C GLY A 117 18.28 4.75 31.30
N ILE A 118 16.99 5.09 31.38
CA ILE A 118 16.42 5.70 32.61
C ILE A 118 15.53 4.67 33.31
N THR A 119 15.76 4.39 34.57
CA THR A 119 15.05 3.37 35.33
C THR A 119 14.24 3.96 36.49
N PRO A 120 13.08 3.37 36.83
CA PRO A 120 12.22 3.85 37.91
C PRO A 120 12.65 3.30 39.27
N VAL A 121 12.19 3.94 40.37
CA VAL A 121 12.35 3.43 41.71
C VAL A 121 11.51 2.19 42.02
N THR A 122 10.41 1.97 41.29
CA THR A 122 9.45 0.88 41.54
C THR A 122 10.00 -0.50 41.15
N ASN A 123 10.73 -0.58 40.03
CA ASN A 123 11.31 -1.82 39.51
C ASN A 123 12.80 -1.65 39.15
N PRO A 124 13.63 -1.26 40.10
CA PRO A 124 14.97 -0.77 39.79
C PRO A 124 15.87 -1.86 39.19
N THR A 125 15.95 -3.04 39.82
CA THR A 125 16.82 -4.13 39.40
C THR A 125 16.34 -4.82 38.12
N SER A 126 15.09 -5.20 38.08
CA SER A 126 14.51 -5.91 36.91
C SER A 126 14.51 -5.05 35.64
N THR A 127 14.20 -3.74 35.76
CA THR A 127 14.25 -2.84 34.61
C THR A 127 15.69 -2.59 34.15
N THR A 128 16.65 -2.55 35.06
CA THR A 128 18.07 -2.45 34.70
C THR A 128 18.56 -3.68 33.96
N ILE A 129 18.27 -4.89 34.47
CA ILE A 129 18.59 -6.17 33.82
C ILE A 129 17.98 -6.21 32.44
N PHE A 130 16.68 -5.94 32.33
CA PHE A 130 15.93 -5.92 31.07
C PHE A 130 16.57 -5.01 30.02
N LYS A 131 16.82 -3.74 30.36
CA LYS A 131 17.39 -2.76 29.44
C LYS A 131 18.82 -3.10 29.03
N ALA A 132 19.63 -3.57 29.98
CA ALA A 132 21.00 -3.99 29.70
C ALA A 132 21.03 -5.20 28.73
N LEU A 133 20.16 -6.21 28.93
CA LEU A 133 20.09 -7.37 28.05
C LEU A 133 19.59 -7.00 26.65
N LEU A 134 18.62 -6.09 26.52
CA LEU A 134 18.21 -5.54 25.21
C LEU A 134 19.37 -4.81 24.52
N ALA A 135 20.08 -3.95 25.26
CA ALA A 135 21.20 -3.19 24.74
C ALA A 135 22.32 -4.10 24.24
N LEU A 136 22.69 -5.11 25.02
CA LEU A 136 23.68 -6.14 24.65
C LEU A 136 23.24 -6.91 23.41
N LYS A 137 21.97 -7.37 23.34
CA LYS A 137 21.43 -8.12 22.20
C LYS A 137 21.51 -7.33 20.90
N THR A 138 21.36 -6.02 20.98
CA THR A 138 21.32 -5.12 19.83
C THR A 138 22.63 -4.35 19.57
N ARG A 139 23.70 -4.71 20.31
CA ARG A 139 25.03 -4.09 20.19
C ARG A 139 25.04 -2.59 20.48
N ASN A 140 24.13 -2.13 21.35
CA ASN A 140 24.04 -0.73 21.76
C ASN A 140 24.70 -0.56 23.13
N PRO A 141 25.78 0.19 23.25
CA PRO A 141 26.24 0.58 24.58
C PRO A 141 25.17 1.39 25.30
N ILE A 142 24.98 1.13 26.58
CA ILE A 142 23.97 1.82 27.40
C ILE A 142 24.60 2.56 28.57
N VAL A 143 24.20 3.81 28.73
CA VAL A 143 24.56 4.62 29.91
C VAL A 143 23.30 4.82 30.75
N PHE A 144 23.29 4.31 31.97
CA PHE A 144 22.16 4.41 32.87
C PHE A 144 22.15 5.69 33.68
N ALA A 145 20.98 6.29 33.85
CA ALA A 145 20.64 7.26 34.87
C ALA A 145 19.61 6.63 35.82
N PHE A 146 20.04 6.26 37.02
CA PHE A 146 19.21 5.60 38.01
C PHE A 146 18.48 6.61 38.90
N HIS A 147 17.34 6.19 39.44
CA HIS A 147 16.66 6.99 40.47
C HIS A 147 17.49 7.08 41.73
N PRO A 148 17.72 8.28 42.36
CA PRO A 148 18.57 8.42 43.56
C PRO A 148 18.23 7.47 44.70
N SER A 149 16.94 7.21 44.94
CA SER A 149 16.49 6.29 46.04
C SER A 149 16.64 4.79 45.68
N ALA A 150 17.23 4.45 44.53
CA ALA A 150 17.45 3.07 44.09
C ALA A 150 18.81 2.91 43.38
N GLN A 151 19.74 3.82 43.66
CA GLN A 151 21.04 3.87 42.96
C GLN A 151 21.87 2.61 43.24
N ARG A 152 22.00 2.19 44.50
CA ARG A 152 22.87 1.07 44.91
C ARG A 152 22.39 -0.26 44.29
N CYS A 153 21.14 -0.58 44.44
CA CYS A 153 20.59 -1.84 43.90
C CYS A 153 20.59 -1.86 42.34
N SER A 154 20.36 -0.71 41.71
CA SER A 154 20.41 -0.60 40.23
C SER A 154 21.86 -0.72 39.72
N VAL A 155 22.83 -0.07 40.39
CA VAL A 155 24.26 -0.22 40.05
C VAL A 155 24.70 -1.67 40.21
N GLU A 156 24.29 -2.36 41.26
CA GLU A 156 24.68 -3.76 41.50
C GLU A 156 24.07 -4.70 40.40
N ALA A 157 22.83 -4.43 40.00
CA ALA A 157 22.20 -5.15 38.86
C ALA A 157 22.94 -4.87 37.53
N ALA A 158 23.27 -3.60 37.26
CA ALA A 158 24.01 -3.23 36.06
C ALA A 158 25.43 -3.82 36.06
N ARG A 159 26.13 -3.78 37.19
CA ARG A 159 27.47 -4.36 37.37
C ARG A 159 27.46 -5.87 37.13
N THR A 160 26.48 -6.59 37.69
CA THR A 160 26.33 -8.04 37.49
C THR A 160 26.20 -8.39 36.00
N VAL A 161 25.34 -7.68 35.29
CA VAL A 161 25.14 -7.89 33.85
C VAL A 161 26.40 -7.51 33.07
N ARG A 162 27.01 -6.34 33.36
CA ARG A 162 28.22 -5.86 32.66
C ARG A 162 29.38 -6.81 32.82
N ASP A 163 29.71 -7.17 34.07
CA ASP A 163 30.90 -7.97 34.38
C ASP A 163 30.80 -9.35 33.74
N ALA A 164 29.61 -9.97 33.72
CA ALA A 164 29.38 -11.23 33.02
C ALA A 164 29.43 -11.08 31.47
N ALA A 165 28.91 -9.96 30.93
CA ALA A 165 28.99 -9.67 29.51
C ALA A 165 30.44 -9.47 29.06
N VAL A 166 31.25 -8.69 29.82
CA VAL A 166 32.68 -8.46 29.54
C VAL A 166 33.48 -9.75 29.65
N ALA A 167 33.23 -10.56 30.69
CA ALA A 167 33.85 -11.87 30.82
C ALA A 167 33.48 -12.83 29.67
N ALA A 168 32.31 -12.64 29.01
CA ALA A 168 31.91 -13.36 27.82
C ALA A 168 32.45 -12.74 26.52
N GLY A 169 33.21 -11.63 26.60
CA GLY A 169 33.86 -10.98 25.47
C GLY A 169 33.21 -9.68 24.98
N ALA A 170 32.22 -9.14 25.66
CA ALA A 170 31.65 -7.84 25.30
C ALA A 170 32.67 -6.71 25.51
N PRO A 171 32.55 -5.56 24.85
CA PRO A 171 33.34 -4.38 25.12
C PRO A 171 33.26 -3.93 26.59
N GLU A 172 34.31 -3.39 27.16
CA GLU A 172 34.39 -2.99 28.56
C GLU A 172 33.30 -1.98 28.95
N HIS A 173 33.02 -1.03 28.06
CA HIS A 173 32.06 0.06 28.26
C HIS A 173 30.68 -0.23 27.68
N CYS A 174 30.30 -1.51 27.51
CA CYS A 174 29.01 -1.89 26.96
C CYS A 174 27.79 -1.50 27.84
N VAL A 175 28.00 -1.46 29.17
CA VAL A 175 27.00 -1.02 30.16
C VAL A 175 27.68 -0.11 31.16
N GLN A 176 27.19 1.11 31.27
CA GLN A 176 27.75 2.16 32.14
C GLN A 176 26.62 2.87 32.92
N TRP A 177 26.95 3.67 33.89
CA TRP A 177 25.99 4.44 34.69
C TRP A 177 26.59 5.71 35.24
N ILE A 178 25.72 6.68 35.56
CA ILE A 178 26.07 7.90 36.30
C ILE A 178 26.26 7.53 37.77
N GLU A 179 27.46 7.74 38.33
CA GLU A 179 27.80 7.39 39.74
C GLU A 179 27.04 8.27 40.75
N GLN A 180 26.89 9.55 40.46
CA GLN A 180 26.16 10.50 41.29
C GLN A 180 24.85 10.91 40.62
N PRO A 181 23.71 10.29 40.95
CA PRO A 181 22.46 10.53 40.29
C PRO A 181 21.89 11.91 40.65
N SER A 182 21.54 12.69 39.62
CA SER A 182 20.78 13.94 39.77
C SER A 182 19.87 14.18 38.56
N VAL A 183 18.93 15.11 38.70
CA VAL A 183 18.06 15.51 37.58
C VAL A 183 18.87 16.17 36.48
N GLU A 184 19.85 16.98 36.89
CA GLU A 184 20.75 17.71 35.98
C GLU A 184 21.63 16.74 35.19
N ALA A 185 22.22 15.72 35.85
CA ALA A 185 23.01 14.69 35.15
C ALA A 185 22.19 13.87 34.19
N THR A 186 20.97 13.50 34.58
CA THR A 186 20.01 12.79 33.68
C THR A 186 19.63 13.65 32.48
N THR A 187 19.41 14.95 32.71
CA THR A 187 19.06 15.88 31.63
C THR A 187 20.26 16.08 30.69
N ALA A 188 21.48 16.28 31.23
CA ALA A 188 22.70 16.38 30.42
C ALA A 188 22.92 15.12 29.57
N LEU A 189 22.72 13.91 30.13
CA LEU A 189 22.82 12.65 29.40
C LEU A 189 21.79 12.59 28.26
N MET A 190 20.51 12.90 28.51
CA MET A 190 19.46 12.85 27.49
C MET A 190 19.73 13.81 26.33
N HIS A 191 20.33 14.99 26.58
CA HIS A 191 20.60 15.99 25.55
C HIS A 191 21.96 15.81 24.88
N HIS A 192 22.83 14.94 25.42
CA HIS A 192 24.18 14.77 24.90
C HIS A 192 24.21 14.32 23.43
N PRO A 193 24.94 14.99 22.51
CA PRO A 193 24.90 14.72 21.09
C PRO A 193 25.27 13.28 20.68
N GLY A 194 26.12 12.62 21.46
CA GLY A 194 26.53 11.22 21.25
C GLY A 194 25.50 10.19 21.68
N ILE A 195 24.41 10.56 22.36
CA ILE A 195 23.29 9.67 22.64
C ILE A 195 22.39 9.57 21.42
N ALA A 196 22.15 8.35 20.96
CA ALA A 196 21.36 8.06 19.78
C ALA A 196 19.88 7.92 20.09
N THR A 197 19.54 7.30 21.23
CA THR A 197 18.15 7.08 21.64
C THR A 197 18.02 7.04 23.16
N ILE A 198 16.83 7.35 23.65
CA ILE A 198 16.51 7.35 25.08
C ILE A 198 15.52 6.22 25.37
N LEU A 199 15.86 5.33 26.29
CA LEU A 199 15.01 4.25 26.77
C LEU A 199 14.55 4.57 28.20
N ALA A 200 13.40 5.26 28.32
CA ALA A 200 12.93 5.83 29.58
C ALA A 200 11.75 5.03 30.17
N THR A 201 11.90 4.63 31.45
CA THR A 201 10.79 4.11 32.26
C THR A 201 10.70 4.92 33.52
N GLY A 202 9.58 5.60 33.75
CA GLY A 202 9.44 6.49 34.91
C GLY A 202 8.12 7.25 34.91
N GLY A 203 7.96 8.19 35.84
CA GLY A 203 6.76 9.01 35.90
C GLY A 203 6.60 9.93 34.69
N ASN A 204 5.37 10.41 34.46
CA ASN A 204 5.00 11.23 33.30
C ASN A 204 5.92 12.43 33.04
N ALA A 205 6.45 13.07 34.08
CA ALA A 205 7.37 14.21 33.93
C ALA A 205 8.68 13.78 33.26
N MET A 206 9.27 12.66 33.71
CA MET A 206 10.51 12.12 33.18
C MET A 206 10.32 11.65 31.70
N VAL A 207 9.23 10.96 31.44
CA VAL A 207 8.90 10.50 30.07
C VAL A 207 8.71 11.70 29.14
N ARG A 208 8.03 12.75 29.60
CA ARG A 208 7.88 14.00 28.84
C ARG A 208 9.24 14.66 28.58
N ALA A 209 10.13 14.70 29.55
CA ALA A 209 11.47 15.23 29.37
C ALA A 209 12.25 14.44 28.32
N ALA A 210 12.19 13.10 28.36
CA ALA A 210 12.83 12.23 27.37
C ALA A 210 12.34 12.52 25.95
N TYR A 211 11.03 12.64 25.74
CA TYR A 211 10.46 12.98 24.41
C TYR A 211 10.75 14.43 23.97
N SER A 212 11.04 15.33 24.92
CA SER A 212 11.37 16.74 24.64
C SER A 212 12.86 16.96 24.41
N ALA A 213 13.70 15.94 24.54
CA ALA A 213 15.15 16.05 24.38
C ALA A 213 15.63 16.18 22.93
N GLY A 214 14.72 16.20 21.94
CA GLY A 214 15.07 16.30 20.52
C GLY A 214 15.72 15.05 19.93
N LYS A 215 15.55 13.89 20.58
CA LYS A 215 16.09 12.59 20.18
C LYS A 215 14.98 11.53 20.12
N PRO A 216 15.18 10.46 19.34
CA PRO A 216 14.31 9.29 19.42
C PRO A 216 14.23 8.80 20.87
N ALA A 217 13.02 8.58 21.34
CA ALA A 217 12.79 8.09 22.70
C ALA A 217 11.75 6.96 22.70
N LEU A 218 12.02 5.94 23.51
CA LEU A 218 11.13 4.84 23.85
C LEU A 218 10.78 5.02 25.32
N GLY A 219 9.62 5.61 25.58
CA GLY A 219 9.21 5.96 26.93
C GLY A 219 7.87 5.36 27.29
N VAL A 220 7.67 5.09 28.59
CA VAL A 220 6.43 4.60 29.16
C VAL A 220 5.97 5.52 30.27
N GLY A 221 4.73 5.99 30.15
CA GLY A 221 4.05 6.80 31.16
C GLY A 221 3.33 5.96 32.23
N ALA A 222 2.56 6.67 33.08
CA ALA A 222 1.70 6.06 34.08
C ALA A 222 0.55 5.28 33.45
N GLY A 223 0.11 4.22 34.07
CA GLY A 223 -1.03 3.42 33.68
C GLY A 223 -2.22 3.64 34.64
N ASN A 224 -3.42 3.82 34.09
CA ASN A 224 -4.66 3.88 34.88
C ASN A 224 -5.62 2.79 34.40
N VAL A 225 -5.32 1.56 34.79
CA VAL A 225 -5.88 0.33 34.21
C VAL A 225 -7.25 0.02 34.80
N PRO A 226 -8.36 0.04 34.01
CA PRO A 226 -9.64 -0.54 34.42
C PRO A 226 -9.64 -2.05 34.25
N ALA A 227 -10.33 -2.76 35.17
CA ALA A 227 -10.66 -4.16 35.02
C ALA A 227 -12.19 -4.31 35.00
N TYR A 228 -12.75 -4.56 33.82
CA TYR A 228 -14.19 -4.74 33.67
C TYR A 228 -14.56 -6.23 33.81
N VAL A 229 -15.40 -6.55 34.80
CA VAL A 229 -15.94 -7.89 35.06
C VAL A 229 -17.42 -7.90 34.66
N GLU A 230 -17.67 -8.45 33.48
CA GLU A 230 -19.02 -8.57 32.92
C GLU A 230 -19.74 -9.80 33.46
N ALA A 231 -21.06 -9.81 33.43
CA ALA A 231 -21.93 -10.81 34.04
C ALA A 231 -21.63 -12.27 33.65
N SER A 232 -21.13 -12.53 32.43
CA SER A 232 -20.76 -13.88 31.96
C SER A 232 -19.39 -14.37 32.44
N ALA A 233 -18.61 -13.49 33.11
CA ALA A 233 -17.26 -13.82 33.56
C ALA A 233 -17.24 -15.04 34.51
N LYS A 234 -16.18 -15.84 34.42
CA LYS A 234 -15.86 -16.83 35.44
C LYS A 234 -15.44 -16.15 36.75
N LEU A 235 -16.42 -15.77 37.55
CA LEU A 235 -16.25 -14.79 38.61
C LEU A 235 -15.09 -15.10 39.55
N LYS A 236 -14.96 -16.37 40.04
CA LYS A 236 -13.86 -16.78 40.90
C LYS A 236 -12.49 -16.59 40.27
N ARG A 237 -12.38 -16.89 38.98
CA ARG A 237 -11.12 -16.67 38.24
C ARG A 237 -10.84 -15.16 38.09
N ALA A 238 -11.84 -14.39 37.69
CA ALA A 238 -11.67 -12.93 37.48
C ALA A 238 -11.23 -12.26 38.80
N VAL A 239 -11.87 -12.57 39.93
CA VAL A 239 -11.49 -12.03 41.23
C VAL A 239 -10.09 -12.48 41.66
N ASN A 240 -9.76 -13.77 41.48
CA ASN A 240 -8.43 -14.29 41.75
C ASN A 240 -7.34 -13.55 40.94
N ASP A 241 -7.57 -13.38 39.66
CA ASP A 241 -6.65 -12.71 38.74
C ASP A 241 -6.42 -11.24 39.16
N ILE A 242 -7.49 -10.53 39.53
CA ILE A 242 -7.42 -9.14 40.01
C ILE A 242 -6.68 -9.03 41.34
N VAL A 243 -6.96 -9.93 42.32
CA VAL A 243 -6.25 -9.94 43.62
C VAL A 243 -4.77 -10.26 43.40
N LEU A 244 -4.47 -11.31 42.63
CA LEU A 244 -3.11 -11.70 42.30
C LEU A 244 -2.33 -10.53 41.67
N SER A 245 -2.94 -9.86 40.70
CA SER A 245 -2.32 -8.75 39.98
C SER A 245 -2.15 -7.51 40.86
N LYS A 246 -3.17 -7.15 41.64
CA LYS A 246 -3.15 -5.96 42.49
C LYS A 246 -2.27 -6.08 43.71
N ALA A 247 -2.18 -7.28 44.30
CA ALA A 247 -1.27 -7.56 45.45
C ALA A 247 0.19 -7.69 44.99
N PHE A 248 0.45 -8.06 43.73
CA PHE A 248 1.80 -8.31 43.23
C PHE A 248 2.73 -7.09 43.41
N ASP A 249 3.80 -7.29 44.18
CA ASP A 249 4.77 -6.26 44.56
C ASP A 249 4.08 -5.00 45.13
N ASN A 250 3.03 -5.19 45.92
CA ASN A 250 2.19 -4.14 46.47
C ASN A 250 1.65 -3.16 45.36
N GLY A 251 1.26 -3.66 44.25
CA GLY A 251 0.68 -2.89 43.13
C GLY A 251 1.66 -2.04 42.35
N MET A 252 2.95 -2.36 42.42
CA MET A 252 4.00 -1.56 41.75
C MET A 252 4.31 -2.01 40.31
N ILE A 253 3.37 -2.54 39.54
CA ILE A 253 3.50 -2.61 38.08
C ILE A 253 2.55 -1.59 37.49
N CYS A 254 3.01 -0.82 36.50
CA CYS A 254 2.19 0.21 35.82
C CYS A 254 0.97 -0.38 35.10
N ALA A 255 0.96 -1.68 34.81
CA ALA A 255 -0.17 -2.40 34.26
C ALA A 255 -1.14 -2.92 35.31
N SER A 256 -0.87 -2.75 36.64
CA SER A 256 -1.76 -3.18 37.73
C SER A 256 -3.07 -2.41 37.70
N GLU A 257 -4.17 -3.10 37.98
CA GLU A 257 -5.52 -2.55 38.01
C GLU A 257 -5.61 -1.38 38.99
N GLN A 258 -6.29 -0.29 38.57
CA GLN A 258 -6.57 0.87 39.44
C GLN A 258 -8.03 0.95 39.82
N ALA A 259 -8.92 0.38 39.04
CA ALA A 259 -10.32 0.18 39.36
C ALA A 259 -10.82 -1.16 38.85
N VAL A 260 -11.71 -1.81 39.59
CA VAL A 260 -12.55 -2.88 39.11
C VAL A 260 -13.95 -2.30 38.82
N ILE A 261 -14.48 -2.60 37.65
CA ILE A 261 -15.81 -2.26 37.20
C ILE A 261 -16.62 -3.55 37.20
N LEU A 262 -17.65 -3.62 38.03
CA LEU A 262 -18.45 -4.83 38.23
C LEU A 262 -19.86 -4.60 37.65
N ASP A 263 -20.30 -5.48 36.73
CA ASP A 263 -21.72 -5.49 36.39
C ASP A 263 -22.57 -5.70 37.65
N GLU A 264 -23.65 -4.94 37.79
CA GLU A 264 -24.51 -4.98 38.98
C GLU A 264 -24.99 -6.40 39.32
N ALA A 265 -25.22 -7.22 38.27
CA ALA A 265 -25.68 -8.60 38.43
C ALA A 265 -24.70 -9.53 39.18
N VAL A 266 -23.41 -9.20 39.16
CA VAL A 266 -22.36 -10.02 39.79
C VAL A 266 -21.59 -9.26 40.88
N ALA A 267 -21.89 -8.00 41.13
CA ALA A 267 -21.12 -7.11 42.00
C ALA A 267 -21.04 -7.63 43.44
N ASP A 268 -22.16 -7.99 44.05
CA ASP A 268 -22.17 -8.50 45.44
C ASP A 268 -21.44 -9.84 45.58
N ALA A 269 -21.67 -10.78 44.63
CA ALA A 269 -20.94 -12.05 44.60
C ALA A 269 -19.44 -11.84 44.38
N ALA A 270 -19.03 -10.87 43.55
CA ALA A 270 -17.63 -10.52 43.37
C ALA A 270 -17.01 -9.97 44.67
N LEU A 271 -17.71 -9.10 45.38
CA LEU A 271 -17.23 -8.54 46.66
C LEU A 271 -17.08 -9.63 47.72
N ASP A 272 -17.97 -10.65 47.74
CA ASP A 272 -17.83 -11.79 48.64
C ASP A 272 -16.62 -12.66 48.27
N GLU A 273 -16.35 -12.93 47.03
CA GLU A 273 -15.15 -13.62 46.56
C GLU A 273 -13.87 -12.80 46.88
N PHE A 274 -13.89 -11.49 46.76
CA PHE A 274 -12.78 -10.59 47.18
C PHE A 274 -12.51 -10.74 48.69
N ARG A 275 -13.55 -10.72 49.53
CA ARG A 275 -13.41 -10.95 50.99
C ARG A 275 -12.82 -12.33 51.32
N ALA A 276 -13.25 -13.36 50.56
CA ALA A 276 -12.70 -14.73 50.74
C ALA A 276 -11.19 -14.81 50.43
N LEU A 277 -10.66 -13.87 49.59
CA LEU A 277 -9.23 -13.72 49.26
C LEU A 277 -8.54 -12.63 50.08
N HIS A 278 -9.03 -12.35 51.29
CA HIS A 278 -8.47 -11.38 52.26
C HIS A 278 -8.51 -9.93 51.78
N ALA A 279 -9.40 -9.55 50.89
CA ALA A 279 -9.60 -8.16 50.57
C ALA A 279 -10.47 -7.47 51.64
N TYR A 280 -10.12 -6.25 51.99
CA TYR A 280 -10.93 -5.42 52.88
C TYR A 280 -11.78 -4.46 52.08
N VAL A 281 -13.09 -4.47 52.26
CA VAL A 281 -14.03 -3.54 51.64
C VAL A 281 -14.21 -2.35 52.59
N ALA A 282 -13.71 -1.19 52.19
CA ALA A 282 -13.73 0.02 52.99
C ALA A 282 -15.15 0.58 53.14
N SER A 283 -15.50 1.02 54.38
CA SER A 283 -16.68 1.81 54.63
C SER A 283 -16.56 3.22 53.99
N ALA A 284 -17.67 3.97 53.85
CA ALA A 284 -17.61 5.34 53.38
C ALA A 284 -16.68 6.24 54.25
N GLN A 285 -16.63 5.99 55.57
CA GLN A 285 -15.72 6.71 56.43
C GLN A 285 -14.26 6.34 56.19
N ASP A 286 -13.97 5.06 55.92
CA ASP A 286 -12.59 4.60 55.65
C ASP A 286 -12.16 5.04 54.25
N LYS A 287 -13.05 5.08 53.27
CA LYS A 287 -12.78 5.68 51.95
C LYS A 287 -12.25 7.10 52.08
N ALA A 288 -12.94 7.96 52.85
CA ALA A 288 -12.52 9.36 53.07
C ALA A 288 -11.14 9.46 53.71
N LYS A 289 -10.78 8.55 54.67
CA LYS A 289 -9.44 8.47 55.26
C LYS A 289 -8.41 8.02 54.26
N LEU A 290 -8.72 7.06 53.39
CA LEU A 290 -7.85 6.60 52.30
C LEU A 290 -7.56 7.73 51.32
N GLU A 291 -8.57 8.46 50.89
CA GLU A 291 -8.41 9.61 49.99
C GLU A 291 -7.48 10.68 50.60
N ALA A 292 -7.69 11.03 51.86
CA ALA A 292 -6.84 12.01 52.59
C ALA A 292 -5.38 11.58 52.68
N LEU A 293 -5.12 10.27 52.89
CA LEU A 293 -3.75 9.74 52.96
C LEU A 293 -3.12 9.62 51.57
N LEU A 294 -3.86 9.06 50.60
CA LEU A 294 -3.31 8.73 49.27
C LEU A 294 -3.13 9.97 48.41
N PHE A 295 -4.02 10.95 48.51
CA PHE A 295 -4.06 12.13 47.66
C PHE A 295 -4.12 13.47 48.43
N PRO A 296 -3.16 13.75 49.35
CA PRO A 296 -3.12 15.04 50.01
C PRO A 296 -2.99 16.17 48.97
N ALA A 297 -3.85 17.20 49.09
CA ALA A 297 -3.92 18.29 48.13
C ALA A 297 -4.09 17.82 46.64
N GLY A 298 -4.74 16.68 46.41
CA GLY A 298 -5.04 16.13 45.08
C GLY A 298 -3.84 15.52 44.36
N ARG A 299 -2.70 15.29 45.04
CA ARG A 299 -1.49 14.67 44.47
C ARG A 299 -1.20 13.34 45.19
N LEU A 300 -0.75 12.34 44.41
CA LEU A 300 -0.37 11.05 44.98
C LEU A 300 0.76 11.26 46.04
N ASN A 301 0.53 10.73 47.24
CA ASN A 301 1.53 10.68 48.27
C ASN A 301 2.62 9.66 47.90
N PRO A 302 3.87 10.06 47.71
CA PRO A 302 4.94 9.14 47.30
C PRO A 302 5.25 8.07 48.39
N ASP A 303 4.89 8.30 49.65
CA ASP A 303 5.20 7.39 50.75
C ASP A 303 4.33 6.13 50.75
N VAL A 304 3.14 6.15 50.09
CA VAL A 304 2.26 5.00 50.03
C VAL A 304 2.64 4.03 48.91
N VAL A 305 3.45 4.48 47.95
CA VAL A 305 3.86 3.67 46.78
C VAL A 305 4.62 2.44 47.22
N GLY A 306 4.09 1.26 46.83
CA GLY A 306 4.69 -0.05 47.17
C GLY A 306 4.59 -0.45 48.62
N ARG A 307 3.77 0.20 49.43
CA ARG A 307 3.53 -0.21 50.84
C ARG A 307 2.42 -1.27 50.91
N PRO A 308 2.49 -2.21 51.83
CA PRO A 308 1.45 -3.22 52.04
C PRO A 308 0.11 -2.60 52.47
N ALA A 309 -0.99 -3.30 52.21
CA ALA A 309 -2.34 -2.85 52.55
C ALA A 309 -2.52 -2.55 54.04
N GLU A 310 -1.94 -3.37 54.93
CA GLU A 310 -1.97 -3.17 56.40
C GLU A 310 -1.26 -1.88 56.82
N TRP A 311 -0.11 -1.56 56.24
CA TRP A 311 0.60 -0.31 56.51
C TRP A 311 -0.21 0.92 56.08
N ILE A 312 -0.87 0.83 54.88
CA ILE A 312 -1.74 1.90 54.41
C ILE A 312 -2.93 2.11 55.35
N ALA A 313 -3.58 1.01 55.73
CA ALA A 313 -4.70 1.05 56.67
C ALA A 313 -4.30 1.67 58.04
N GLU A 314 -3.18 1.24 58.64
CA GLU A 314 -2.67 1.79 59.89
C GLU A 314 -2.43 3.32 59.78
N ARG A 315 -1.77 3.76 58.68
CA ARG A 315 -1.49 5.19 58.44
C ARG A 315 -2.76 6.01 58.20
N ALA A 316 -3.80 5.38 57.60
CA ALA A 316 -5.09 6.03 57.41
C ALA A 316 -5.98 6.00 58.67
N GLY A 317 -5.55 5.32 59.74
CA GLY A 317 -6.35 5.12 60.95
C GLY A 317 -7.56 4.21 60.67
N ILE A 318 -7.36 3.13 59.90
CA ILE A 318 -8.34 2.12 59.56
C ILE A 318 -7.90 0.79 60.17
N THR A 319 -8.84 0.09 60.80
CA THR A 319 -8.60 -1.28 61.29
C THR A 319 -8.99 -2.29 60.26
N VAL A 320 -8.07 -3.10 59.81
CA VAL A 320 -8.31 -4.18 58.84
C VAL A 320 -7.98 -5.56 59.43
N PRO A 321 -8.55 -6.65 58.93
CA PRO A 321 -8.20 -8.02 59.34
C PRO A 321 -6.72 -8.30 59.07
N PRO A 322 -6.06 -9.16 59.88
CA PRO A 322 -4.70 -9.60 59.57
C PRO A 322 -4.62 -10.28 58.21
N ARG A 323 -3.50 -10.09 57.49
CA ARG A 323 -3.25 -10.61 56.15
C ARG A 323 -4.12 -9.98 55.05
N THR A 324 -4.64 -8.77 55.31
CA THR A 324 -5.34 -8.03 54.25
C THR A 324 -4.42 -7.85 53.02
N SER A 325 -4.84 -8.44 51.89
CA SER A 325 -4.07 -8.44 50.64
C SER A 325 -4.23 -7.11 49.87
N ILE A 326 -5.46 -6.64 49.73
CA ILE A 326 -5.82 -5.40 49.05
C ILE A 326 -6.97 -4.69 49.80
N ILE A 327 -7.11 -3.37 49.56
CA ILE A 327 -8.21 -2.58 50.07
C ILE A 327 -9.08 -2.16 48.89
N LEU A 328 -10.37 -2.45 48.99
CA LEU A 328 -11.39 -2.05 47.99
C LEU A 328 -12.14 -0.82 48.52
N ALA A 329 -12.37 0.17 47.66
CA ALA A 329 -13.13 1.37 48.00
C ALA A 329 -14.18 1.62 46.91
N GLU A 330 -15.47 1.55 47.24
CA GLU A 330 -16.55 1.83 46.31
C GLU A 330 -16.59 3.32 45.97
N VAL A 331 -16.74 3.60 44.65
CA VAL A 331 -16.77 4.93 44.07
C VAL A 331 -17.91 5.03 43.06
N ASP A 332 -18.48 6.22 42.90
CA ASP A 332 -19.67 6.39 42.06
C ASP A 332 -19.35 6.89 40.66
N ARG A 333 -18.14 7.37 40.40
CA ARG A 333 -17.73 8.00 39.14
C ARG A 333 -16.24 7.90 38.92
N VAL A 334 -15.81 8.20 37.71
CA VAL A 334 -14.41 8.39 37.33
C VAL A 334 -14.12 9.88 37.19
N GLY A 335 -12.93 10.33 37.59
CA GLY A 335 -12.50 11.69 37.31
C GLY A 335 -11.82 12.44 38.45
N PRO A 336 -11.61 13.76 38.29
CA PRO A 336 -10.83 14.56 39.26
C PRO A 336 -11.45 14.61 40.66
N ASP A 337 -12.77 14.55 40.74
CA ASP A 337 -13.52 14.61 42.02
C ASP A 337 -13.54 13.27 42.77
N GLU A 338 -13.02 12.20 42.13
CA GLU A 338 -12.89 10.86 42.71
C GLU A 338 -11.44 10.38 42.58
N PRO A 339 -10.52 10.87 43.42
CA PRO A 339 -9.09 10.65 43.27
C PRO A 339 -8.67 9.20 43.35
N LEU A 340 -9.47 8.34 43.98
CA LEU A 340 -9.22 6.90 44.04
C LEU A 340 -9.31 6.20 42.67
N THR A 341 -9.82 6.89 41.64
CA THR A 341 -9.82 6.39 40.26
C THR A 341 -8.52 6.71 39.49
N ARG A 342 -7.51 7.28 40.13
CA ARG A 342 -6.16 7.51 39.57
C ARG A 342 -5.21 6.34 39.83
N GLU A 343 -4.07 6.34 39.15
CA GLU A 343 -2.95 5.46 39.45
C GLU A 343 -2.47 5.69 40.90
N LYS A 344 -2.33 4.61 41.65
CA LYS A 344 -1.97 4.62 43.07
C LYS A 344 -0.65 3.92 43.38
N LEU A 345 -0.25 2.94 42.52
CA LEU A 345 0.93 2.10 42.72
C LEU A 345 1.03 1.49 44.13
N CYS A 346 -0.11 1.12 44.68
CA CYS A 346 -0.28 0.48 46.00
C CYS A 346 -1.49 -0.44 46.00
N PRO A 347 -1.65 -1.34 46.97
CA PRO A 347 -2.72 -2.35 46.99
C PRO A 347 -4.11 -1.76 47.39
N VAL A 348 -4.48 -0.63 46.82
CA VAL A 348 -5.81 -0.02 46.95
C VAL A 348 -6.48 0.02 45.57
N LEU A 349 -7.70 -0.50 45.49
CA LEU A 349 -8.47 -0.67 44.26
C LEU A 349 -9.82 0.05 44.39
N ALA A 350 -10.14 0.92 43.47
CA ALA A 350 -11.48 1.50 43.37
C ALA A 350 -12.47 0.44 42.82
N VAL A 351 -13.73 0.50 43.24
CA VAL A 351 -14.80 -0.39 42.80
C VAL A 351 -15.91 0.48 42.21
N LEU A 352 -16.24 0.26 40.97
CA LEU A 352 -17.35 0.89 40.25
C LEU A 352 -18.42 -0.18 39.99
N ARG A 353 -19.69 0.12 40.32
CA ARG A 353 -20.82 -0.72 39.93
C ARG A 353 -21.40 -0.23 38.62
N ALA A 354 -21.56 -1.09 37.66
CA ALA A 354 -22.13 -0.80 36.34
C ALA A 354 -23.55 -1.35 36.25
N PRO A 355 -24.59 -0.51 36.30
CA PRO A 355 -25.98 -0.93 36.14
C PRO A 355 -26.30 -1.58 34.79
N THR A 356 -25.53 -1.24 33.77
CA THR A 356 -25.67 -1.76 32.42
C THR A 356 -24.30 -2.00 31.80
N ARG A 357 -24.23 -2.91 30.81
CA ARG A 357 -23.03 -3.14 29.98
C ARG A 357 -22.46 -1.85 29.41
N GLU A 358 -23.31 -0.97 28.87
CA GLU A 358 -22.91 0.33 28.32
C GLU A 358 -22.23 1.22 29.37
N GLN A 359 -22.70 1.20 30.61
CA GLN A 359 -22.06 1.96 31.67
C GLN A 359 -20.72 1.36 32.08
N GLY A 360 -20.59 0.01 32.03
CA GLY A 360 -19.32 -0.67 32.27
C GLY A 360 -18.25 -0.31 31.25
N LEU A 361 -18.61 -0.32 29.97
CA LEU A 361 -17.74 0.13 28.88
C LEU A 361 -17.34 1.59 29.06
N ARG A 362 -18.30 2.47 29.36
CA ARG A 362 -18.05 3.91 29.58
C ARG A 362 -17.09 4.15 30.73
N TYR A 363 -17.26 3.48 31.87
CA TYR A 363 -16.32 3.61 32.97
C TYR A 363 -14.89 3.19 32.59
N ALA A 364 -14.74 2.14 31.77
CA ALA A 364 -13.44 1.72 31.28
C ALA A 364 -12.81 2.76 30.33
N GLU A 365 -13.60 3.38 29.45
CA GLU A 365 -13.18 4.48 28.59
C GLU A 365 -12.72 5.68 29.43
N GLU A 366 -13.54 6.13 30.37
CA GLU A 366 -13.29 7.26 31.27
C GLU A 366 -12.00 7.04 32.09
N MET A 367 -11.80 5.82 32.63
CA MET A 367 -10.59 5.48 33.41
C MET A 367 -9.32 5.65 32.59
N VAL A 368 -9.31 5.12 31.35
CA VAL A 368 -8.18 5.22 30.44
C VAL A 368 -7.95 6.66 30.01
N GLU A 369 -9.00 7.38 29.64
CA GLU A 369 -8.93 8.79 29.20
C GLU A 369 -8.47 9.71 30.32
N PHE A 370 -8.82 9.43 31.56
CA PHE A 370 -8.49 10.27 32.69
C PHE A 370 -6.96 10.34 32.94
N HIS A 371 -6.25 9.20 32.98
CA HIS A 371 -4.81 9.21 33.27
C HIS A 371 -4.02 8.05 32.63
N GLY A 372 -4.67 7.16 31.85
CA GLY A 372 -4.06 5.92 31.37
C GLY A 372 -4.00 5.78 29.84
N LEU A 373 -4.12 6.89 29.10
CA LEU A 373 -4.19 6.84 27.64
C LEU A 373 -3.09 5.98 27.01
N GLY A 374 -3.50 5.01 26.22
CA GLY A 374 -2.64 4.11 25.46
C GLY A 374 -1.99 3.00 26.30
N HIS A 375 -2.17 2.93 27.64
CA HIS A 375 -1.43 1.96 28.44
C HIS A 375 -2.05 0.55 28.35
N SER A 376 -2.96 0.18 29.22
CA SER A 376 -3.56 -1.15 29.30
C SER A 376 -4.99 -1.08 29.83
N ALA A 377 -5.82 -2.06 29.48
CA ALA A 377 -7.13 -2.28 30.04
C ALA A 377 -7.42 -3.79 30.10
N VAL A 378 -8.27 -4.22 31.03
CA VAL A 378 -8.60 -5.63 31.26
C VAL A 378 -10.09 -5.80 31.14
N ILE A 379 -10.50 -6.92 30.56
CA ILE A 379 -11.89 -7.38 30.54
C ILE A 379 -11.96 -8.86 30.94
N HIS A 380 -12.89 -9.17 31.83
CA HIS A 380 -13.25 -10.53 32.20
C HIS A 380 -14.67 -10.80 31.70
N THR A 381 -14.80 -11.64 30.70
CA THR A 381 -16.08 -12.03 30.07
C THR A 381 -15.89 -13.32 29.27
N GLU A 382 -16.95 -14.05 29.03
CA GLU A 382 -16.98 -15.16 28.07
C GLU A 382 -17.64 -14.75 26.72
N ASP A 383 -18.04 -13.47 26.58
CA ASP A 383 -18.62 -12.90 25.36
C ASP A 383 -17.51 -12.28 24.47
N GLU A 384 -17.08 -13.01 23.44
CA GLU A 384 -16.03 -12.56 22.50
C GLU A 384 -16.41 -11.27 21.74
N ALA A 385 -17.69 -11.10 21.39
CA ALA A 385 -18.15 -9.90 20.70
C ALA A 385 -18.00 -8.65 21.59
N LEU A 386 -18.22 -8.81 22.90
CA LEU A 386 -17.97 -7.75 23.86
C LEU A 386 -16.47 -7.43 24.01
N VAL A 387 -15.59 -8.43 23.91
CA VAL A 387 -14.12 -8.20 23.93
C VAL A 387 -13.70 -7.37 22.73
N GLU A 388 -14.26 -7.66 21.55
CA GLU A 388 -13.98 -6.87 20.34
C GLU A 388 -14.50 -5.44 20.47
N GLU A 389 -15.74 -5.26 20.96
CA GLU A 389 -16.31 -3.93 21.22
C GLU A 389 -15.48 -3.14 22.23
N PHE A 390 -15.10 -3.77 23.35
CA PHE A 390 -14.23 -3.17 24.37
C PHE A 390 -12.89 -2.74 23.76
N GLY A 391 -12.27 -3.60 22.92
CA GLY A 391 -11.02 -3.32 22.26
C GLY A 391 -11.09 -2.16 21.25
N GLN A 392 -12.24 -1.97 20.59
CA GLN A 392 -12.46 -0.86 19.65
C GLN A 392 -12.72 0.47 20.38
N ARG A 393 -13.39 0.45 21.53
CA ARG A 393 -13.79 1.65 22.26
C ARG A 393 -12.69 2.18 23.18
N VAL A 394 -12.07 1.30 23.96
CA VAL A 394 -11.11 1.69 25.00
C VAL A 394 -9.75 2.05 24.38
N LYS A 395 -9.28 3.28 24.56
CA LYS A 395 -8.04 3.81 24.01
C LYS A 395 -6.77 3.31 24.74
N ALA A 396 -6.68 1.99 24.90
CA ALA A 396 -5.48 1.29 25.39
C ALA A 396 -4.90 0.42 24.28
N VAL A 397 -3.57 0.34 24.17
CA VAL A 397 -2.91 -0.49 23.14
C VAL A 397 -2.75 -1.95 23.58
N ARG A 398 -2.97 -2.25 24.86
CA ARG A 398 -2.98 -3.61 25.42
C ARG A 398 -4.33 -3.88 26.05
N ILE A 399 -5.12 -4.69 25.38
CA ILE A 399 -6.37 -5.24 25.93
C ILE A 399 -6.05 -6.65 26.43
N ILE A 400 -6.28 -6.86 27.72
CA ILE A 400 -5.98 -8.11 28.41
C ILE A 400 -7.30 -8.81 28.69
N TRP A 401 -7.44 -10.03 28.23
CA TRP A 401 -8.67 -10.81 28.35
C TRP A 401 -8.51 -11.98 29.30
N ASN A 402 -9.38 -12.05 30.31
CA ASN A 402 -9.46 -13.16 31.27
C ASN A 402 -8.11 -13.56 31.91
N SER A 403 -7.30 -12.56 32.26
CA SER A 403 -6.00 -12.79 32.92
C SER A 403 -5.57 -11.58 33.75
N PRO A 404 -4.63 -11.77 34.72
CA PRO A 404 -4.15 -10.71 35.62
C PRO A 404 -3.49 -9.59 34.84
N ALA A 405 -3.83 -8.31 35.10
CA ALA A 405 -3.31 -7.18 34.35
C ALA A 405 -1.80 -6.99 34.47
N SER A 406 -1.24 -7.15 35.66
CA SER A 406 0.19 -6.96 35.93
C SER A 406 1.04 -7.93 35.11
N GLN A 407 0.75 -9.22 35.21
CA GLN A 407 1.49 -10.26 34.50
C GLN A 407 1.11 -10.36 33.00
N GLY A 408 -0.17 -10.16 32.67
CA GLY A 408 -0.62 -10.12 31.26
C GLY A 408 -0.06 -8.91 30.51
N GLY A 409 0.06 -7.76 31.17
CA GLY A 409 0.60 -6.54 30.56
C GLY A 409 2.09 -6.62 30.22
N ILE A 410 2.88 -7.24 31.07
CA ILE A 410 4.32 -7.43 30.77
C ILE A 410 4.57 -8.53 29.72
N GLY A 411 3.57 -9.38 29.43
CA GLY A 411 3.58 -10.37 28.34
C GLY A 411 4.16 -11.72 28.72
N ASP A 412 4.00 -12.70 27.81
CA ASP A 412 4.54 -14.06 27.82
C ASP A 412 4.01 -15.01 28.92
N MET A 413 3.65 -14.51 30.09
CA MET A 413 3.18 -15.38 31.19
C MET A 413 1.74 -15.87 31.02
N TYR A 414 0.84 -15.02 30.53
CA TYR A 414 -0.61 -15.30 30.37
C TYR A 414 -1.13 -15.09 28.95
N ASN A 415 -0.32 -14.55 28.07
CA ASN A 415 -0.67 -14.30 26.67
C ASN A 415 0.60 -14.25 25.82
N ALA A 416 0.45 -14.12 24.48
CA ALA A 416 1.56 -14.08 23.55
C ALA A 416 2.14 -12.66 23.30
N PHE A 417 1.87 -11.68 24.15
CA PHE A 417 2.54 -10.38 24.05
C PHE A 417 4.02 -10.53 24.33
N LEU A 418 4.85 -9.75 23.62
CA LEU A 418 6.30 -9.78 23.86
C LEU A 418 6.61 -9.42 25.32
N PRO A 419 7.47 -10.19 26.01
CA PRO A 419 7.85 -9.88 27.38
C PRO A 419 8.67 -8.59 27.46
N SER A 420 8.23 -7.67 28.31
CA SER A 420 8.85 -6.36 28.44
C SER A 420 8.58 -5.72 29.82
N LEU A 421 9.54 -4.94 30.27
CA LEU A 421 9.40 -4.02 31.41
C LEU A 421 9.35 -2.55 30.96
N THR A 422 9.11 -2.31 29.64
CA THR A 422 8.87 -0.99 29.05
C THR A 422 7.68 -1.11 28.10
N LEU A 423 6.51 -0.69 28.57
CA LEU A 423 5.21 -0.93 27.93
C LEU A 423 4.79 0.29 27.10
N GLY A 424 5.06 0.31 25.81
CA GLY A 424 4.70 1.41 24.94
C GLY A 424 3.20 1.73 24.98
N CYS A 425 2.82 2.99 24.82
CA CYS A 425 1.44 3.48 24.91
C CYS A 425 0.94 4.11 23.61
N GLY A 426 1.70 4.02 22.53
CA GLY A 426 1.35 4.58 21.23
C GLY A 426 1.12 6.09 21.27
N SER A 427 0.55 6.62 20.18
CA SER A 427 0.24 8.04 20.08
C SER A 427 -0.78 8.51 21.12
N TYR A 428 -1.70 7.64 21.57
CA TYR A 428 -2.60 7.95 22.68
C TYR A 428 -1.85 8.40 23.93
N GLY A 429 -0.81 7.66 24.31
CA GLY A 429 0.06 7.98 25.45
C GLY A 429 1.21 8.91 25.10
N ARG A 430 1.21 9.51 23.89
CA ARG A 430 2.30 10.36 23.36
C ARG A 430 3.63 9.63 23.33
N ASN A 431 3.61 8.35 22.97
CA ASN A 431 4.78 7.49 22.82
C ASN A 431 5.03 7.17 21.35
N SER A 432 6.28 6.86 21.01
CA SER A 432 6.68 6.46 19.65
C SER A 432 6.38 5.01 19.29
N VAL A 433 6.03 4.17 20.27
CA VAL A 433 5.71 2.75 20.07
C VAL A 433 4.43 2.36 20.80
N SER A 434 3.62 1.52 20.16
CA SER A 434 2.35 0.99 20.70
C SER A 434 2.46 -0.43 21.25
N ASN A 435 3.59 -1.10 21.05
CA ASN A 435 3.83 -2.46 21.54
C ASN A 435 4.74 -2.49 22.77
N ASN A 436 4.90 -3.66 23.33
CA ASN A 436 5.90 -3.92 24.36
C ASN A 436 7.29 -3.76 23.74
N VAL A 437 8.14 -2.90 24.35
CA VAL A 437 9.49 -2.62 23.82
C VAL A 437 10.34 -3.87 23.89
N SER A 438 11.01 -4.20 22.80
CA SER A 438 11.89 -5.36 22.68
C SER A 438 13.15 -5.03 21.88
N ALA A 439 13.98 -6.02 21.58
CA ALA A 439 15.21 -5.85 20.82
C ALA A 439 14.98 -5.23 19.43
N VAL A 440 13.86 -5.52 18.77
CA VAL A 440 13.55 -4.98 17.44
C VAL A 440 13.38 -3.45 17.43
N ASN A 441 13.07 -2.84 18.58
CA ASN A 441 12.93 -1.39 18.70
C ASN A 441 14.28 -0.66 18.85
N LEU A 442 15.36 -1.41 19.07
CA LEU A 442 16.71 -0.89 19.30
C LEU A 442 17.68 -1.27 18.16
N VAL A 443 17.17 -1.56 16.98
CA VAL A 443 17.96 -1.76 15.76
C VAL A 443 17.50 -0.83 14.65
N ASN A 444 18.45 -0.33 13.88
CA ASN A 444 18.20 0.28 12.59
C ASN A 444 18.12 -0.82 11.54
N ILE A 445 17.08 -0.81 10.73
CA ILE A 445 16.94 -1.75 9.61
C ILE A 445 17.33 -1.03 8.33
N LYS A 446 18.48 -1.42 7.75
CA LYS A 446 18.88 -1.01 6.40
C LYS A 446 18.30 -1.99 5.38
N ARG A 447 17.80 -1.47 4.27
CA ARG A 447 17.22 -2.27 3.21
C ARG A 447 18.03 -2.16 1.92
N ILE A 448 18.36 -3.30 1.33
CA ILE A 448 18.88 -3.40 -0.03
C ILE A 448 17.69 -3.82 -0.89
N GLY A 449 17.27 -2.95 -1.79
CA GLY A 449 16.23 -3.26 -2.78
C GLY A 449 16.87 -3.65 -4.11
N ARG A 450 16.62 -4.86 -4.58
CA ARG A 450 17.00 -5.30 -5.93
C ARG A 450 15.99 -4.73 -6.93
N ARG A 451 16.46 -4.33 -8.12
CA ARG A 451 15.56 -3.97 -9.22
C ARG A 451 14.66 -5.16 -9.54
N THR A 452 13.35 -4.96 -9.47
CA THR A 452 12.35 -5.96 -9.85
C THR A 452 11.53 -5.44 -11.01
N ASN A 453 11.08 -6.36 -11.86
CA ASN A 453 10.13 -6.06 -12.92
C ASN A 453 8.73 -6.48 -12.45
N ASN A 454 7.75 -5.61 -12.67
CA ASN A 454 6.36 -5.97 -12.43
C ASN A 454 5.95 -7.12 -13.35
N MET A 455 5.15 -8.04 -12.84
CA MET A 455 4.51 -9.07 -13.65
C MET A 455 3.69 -8.42 -14.75
N GLN A 456 3.86 -8.89 -15.98
CA GLN A 456 3.07 -8.49 -17.15
C GLN A 456 2.21 -9.65 -17.59
N TRP A 457 1.09 -9.36 -18.27
CA TRP A 457 0.27 -10.36 -18.91
C TRP A 457 -0.13 -9.90 -20.31
N PHE A 458 -0.46 -10.84 -21.15
CA PHE A 458 -0.98 -10.65 -22.49
C PHE A 458 -2.41 -11.15 -22.55
N LYS A 459 -3.37 -10.29 -22.88
CA LYS A 459 -4.79 -10.63 -22.93
C LYS A 459 -5.40 -10.26 -24.29
N VAL A 460 -6.06 -11.22 -24.89
CA VAL A 460 -6.86 -11.10 -26.12
C VAL A 460 -8.18 -11.81 -25.91
N PRO A 461 -9.19 -11.67 -26.79
CA PRO A 461 -10.40 -12.48 -26.77
C PRO A 461 -10.10 -13.97 -26.68
N SER A 462 -10.96 -14.73 -25.99
CA SER A 462 -10.79 -16.17 -25.86
C SER A 462 -10.83 -16.91 -27.20
N LYS A 463 -11.48 -16.31 -28.22
CA LYS A 463 -11.56 -16.80 -29.57
C LYS A 463 -11.54 -15.65 -30.56
N ILE A 464 -10.76 -15.80 -31.63
CA ILE A 464 -10.74 -14.89 -32.77
C ILE A 464 -11.04 -15.73 -34.02
N TYR A 465 -12.21 -15.53 -34.62
CA TYR A 465 -12.58 -16.13 -35.89
C TYR A 465 -12.23 -15.19 -37.03
N PHE A 466 -11.62 -15.71 -38.11
CA PHE A 466 -11.18 -14.94 -39.24
C PHE A 466 -11.44 -15.72 -40.54
N GLU A 467 -11.17 -15.19 -41.69
CA GLU A 467 -11.46 -15.68 -43.03
C GLU A 467 -12.84 -15.23 -43.58
N PRO A 468 -13.02 -15.22 -44.90
CA PRO A 468 -14.27 -14.87 -45.51
C PRO A 468 -15.45 -15.73 -45.01
N ASN A 469 -16.51 -15.08 -44.58
CA ASN A 469 -17.71 -15.67 -43.97
C ASN A 469 -17.51 -16.22 -42.54
N ALA A 470 -16.52 -15.79 -41.82
CA ALA A 470 -16.32 -16.10 -40.40
C ALA A 470 -17.58 -15.78 -39.55
N LEU A 471 -18.37 -14.82 -39.97
CA LEU A 471 -19.66 -14.47 -39.35
C LEU A 471 -20.59 -15.69 -39.13
N ARG A 472 -20.41 -16.78 -39.88
CA ARG A 472 -21.18 -18.03 -39.73
C ARG A 472 -21.04 -18.65 -38.34
N TYR A 473 -19.97 -18.34 -37.61
CA TYR A 473 -19.82 -18.82 -36.24
C TYR A 473 -20.97 -18.43 -35.32
N LEU A 474 -21.67 -17.33 -35.58
CA LEU A 474 -22.86 -16.94 -34.84
C LEU A 474 -23.97 -18.00 -34.84
N ALA A 475 -24.03 -18.84 -35.88
CA ALA A 475 -24.96 -19.96 -35.96
C ALA A 475 -24.57 -21.14 -35.04
N GLU A 476 -23.28 -21.26 -34.71
CA GLU A 476 -22.67 -22.39 -33.95
C GLU A 476 -22.31 -22.04 -32.50
N MET A 477 -22.25 -20.74 -32.17
CA MET A 477 -21.87 -20.27 -30.83
C MET A 477 -22.82 -20.86 -29.78
N PRO A 478 -22.31 -21.52 -28.69
CA PRO A 478 -23.17 -22.15 -27.69
C PRO A 478 -23.94 -21.10 -26.86
N ASP A 479 -25.05 -21.50 -26.25
CA ASP A 479 -25.82 -20.77 -25.24
C ASP A 479 -26.22 -19.34 -25.66
N VAL A 480 -26.76 -19.19 -26.88
CA VAL A 480 -27.28 -17.93 -27.42
C VAL A 480 -28.78 -18.01 -27.55
N HIS A 481 -29.50 -17.18 -26.81
CA HIS A 481 -30.97 -17.15 -26.81
C HIS A 481 -31.52 -15.72 -26.96
N ARG A 482 -30.85 -14.73 -26.40
CA ARG A 482 -31.29 -13.33 -26.41
C ARG A 482 -30.13 -12.44 -26.82
N VAL A 483 -30.22 -11.91 -28.03
CA VAL A 483 -29.13 -11.16 -28.66
C VAL A 483 -29.47 -9.68 -28.72
N THR A 484 -28.58 -8.81 -28.27
CA THR A 484 -28.61 -7.39 -28.57
C THR A 484 -27.51 -7.06 -29.58
N VAL A 485 -27.86 -6.51 -30.72
CA VAL A 485 -26.94 -5.98 -31.74
C VAL A 485 -26.77 -4.49 -31.50
N VAL A 486 -25.52 -4.04 -31.24
CA VAL A 486 -25.15 -2.63 -31.11
C VAL A 486 -24.41 -2.22 -32.36
N THR A 487 -24.91 -1.19 -33.05
CA THR A 487 -24.44 -0.78 -34.38
C THR A 487 -24.80 0.68 -34.68
N ASP A 488 -24.51 1.11 -35.90
CA ASP A 488 -24.90 2.42 -36.42
C ASP A 488 -25.88 2.28 -37.61
N ALA A 489 -26.59 3.37 -37.93
CA ALA A 489 -27.56 3.40 -39.00
C ALA A 489 -26.97 3.05 -40.39
N THR A 490 -25.67 3.21 -40.60
CA THR A 490 -24.99 2.87 -41.85
C THR A 490 -24.91 1.35 -42.04
N MET A 491 -24.58 0.64 -40.96
CA MET A 491 -24.52 -0.83 -40.99
C MET A 491 -25.91 -1.43 -41.27
N THR A 492 -26.95 -0.84 -40.68
CA THR A 492 -28.34 -1.23 -40.96
C THR A 492 -28.69 -1.02 -42.46
N ARG A 493 -28.37 0.16 -43.01
CA ARG A 493 -28.62 0.47 -44.43
C ARG A 493 -27.85 -0.43 -45.42
N LEU A 494 -26.62 -0.82 -45.05
CA LEU A 494 -25.79 -1.73 -45.83
C LEU A 494 -26.27 -3.20 -45.75
N GLY A 495 -27.28 -3.50 -44.92
CA GLY A 495 -27.86 -4.84 -44.77
C GLY A 495 -27.00 -5.79 -43.92
N PHE A 496 -26.04 -5.29 -43.20
CA PHE A 496 -25.18 -6.13 -42.31
C PHE A 496 -25.96 -6.64 -41.10
N VAL A 497 -26.85 -5.85 -40.54
CA VAL A 497 -27.77 -6.28 -39.47
C VAL A 497 -28.67 -7.42 -39.96
N ASP A 498 -29.25 -7.32 -41.18
CA ASP A 498 -30.06 -8.39 -41.78
C ASP A 498 -29.24 -9.66 -42.03
N ARG A 499 -27.95 -9.52 -42.35
CA ARG A 499 -27.04 -10.65 -42.52
C ARG A 499 -26.82 -11.38 -41.21
N VAL A 500 -26.54 -10.63 -40.11
CA VAL A 500 -26.44 -11.19 -38.75
C VAL A 500 -27.73 -11.90 -38.36
N ASN A 501 -28.88 -11.24 -38.54
CA ASN A 501 -30.18 -11.81 -38.22
C ASN A 501 -30.43 -13.12 -38.97
N ARG A 502 -30.22 -13.16 -40.31
CA ARG A 502 -30.37 -14.39 -41.11
C ARG A 502 -29.47 -15.53 -40.63
N ILE A 503 -28.29 -15.25 -40.14
CA ILE A 503 -27.37 -16.27 -39.60
C ILE A 503 -27.89 -16.78 -38.24
N LEU A 504 -28.33 -15.89 -37.37
CA LEU A 504 -28.91 -16.26 -36.05
C LEU A 504 -30.17 -17.10 -36.20
N GLN A 505 -31.03 -16.82 -37.19
CA GLN A 505 -32.26 -17.60 -37.49
C GLN A 505 -31.99 -19.00 -38.03
N ARG A 506 -30.75 -19.36 -38.38
CA ARG A 506 -30.38 -20.73 -38.77
C ARG A 506 -30.14 -21.63 -37.55
N ARG A 507 -30.14 -21.05 -36.36
CA ARG A 507 -29.97 -21.80 -35.12
C ARG A 507 -31.21 -22.62 -34.78
N PRO A 508 -31.05 -23.77 -34.13
CA PRO A 508 -32.21 -24.47 -33.58
C PRO A 508 -32.78 -23.63 -32.41
N GLY A 509 -34.10 -23.44 -32.43
CA GLY A 509 -34.82 -22.65 -31.41
C GLY A 509 -35.06 -21.20 -31.80
N HIS A 510 -35.90 -20.51 -31.03
CA HIS A 510 -36.19 -19.10 -31.25
C HIS A 510 -35.15 -18.21 -30.62
N ILE A 511 -34.55 -17.31 -31.38
CA ILE A 511 -33.65 -16.27 -30.91
C ILE A 511 -34.42 -14.97 -30.77
N ALA A 512 -34.47 -14.41 -29.55
CA ALA A 512 -34.98 -13.05 -29.38
C ALA A 512 -33.88 -12.05 -29.78
N LEU A 513 -34.23 -11.10 -30.62
CA LEU A 513 -33.29 -10.11 -31.14
C LEU A 513 -33.74 -8.69 -30.80
N GLN A 514 -32.81 -7.91 -30.23
CA GLN A 514 -32.92 -6.47 -30.02
C GLN A 514 -31.85 -5.77 -30.87
N ILE A 515 -32.19 -4.64 -31.46
CA ILE A 515 -31.26 -3.85 -32.28
C ILE A 515 -31.18 -2.45 -31.67
N ILE A 516 -29.94 -1.96 -31.46
CA ILE A 516 -29.60 -0.60 -31.06
C ILE A 516 -28.70 -0.09 -32.21
N ASP A 517 -29.28 0.64 -33.16
CA ASP A 517 -28.60 1.06 -34.41
C ASP A 517 -28.44 2.58 -34.55
N ASP A 518 -28.52 3.28 -33.42
CA ASP A 518 -28.38 4.73 -33.33
C ASP A 518 -27.10 5.20 -32.65
N VAL A 519 -26.06 4.36 -32.70
CA VAL A 519 -24.74 4.77 -32.21
C VAL A 519 -24.13 5.82 -33.13
N GLU A 520 -23.86 6.99 -32.61
CA GLU A 520 -23.18 8.08 -33.31
C GLU A 520 -21.65 7.89 -33.36
N PRO A 521 -20.99 8.50 -34.34
CA PRO A 521 -19.53 8.67 -34.32
C PRO A 521 -19.13 9.33 -32.97
N GLU A 522 -18.09 8.79 -32.28
CA GLU A 522 -17.70 9.23 -30.96
C GLU A 522 -18.83 9.12 -29.93
N PRO A 523 -19.19 7.91 -29.53
CA PRO A 523 -20.38 7.63 -28.74
C PRO A 523 -20.41 8.40 -27.42
N SER A 524 -21.58 8.91 -27.08
CA SER A 524 -21.76 9.71 -25.86
C SER A 524 -22.15 8.86 -24.65
N VAL A 525 -21.95 9.44 -23.46
CA VAL A 525 -22.44 8.89 -22.19
C VAL A 525 -23.93 8.63 -22.25
N GLU A 526 -24.69 9.56 -22.84
CA GLU A 526 -26.16 9.46 -23.00
C GLU A 526 -26.56 8.24 -23.87
N THR A 527 -25.86 8.00 -24.97
CA THR A 527 -26.09 6.84 -25.84
C THR A 527 -25.81 5.53 -25.12
N VAL A 528 -24.72 5.49 -24.35
CA VAL A 528 -24.34 4.32 -23.55
C VAL A 528 -25.37 4.03 -22.45
N ASP A 529 -25.79 5.03 -21.69
CA ASP A 529 -26.78 4.84 -20.61
C ASP A 529 -28.16 4.41 -21.16
N ARG A 530 -28.59 4.98 -22.29
CA ARG A 530 -29.81 4.56 -22.99
C ARG A 530 -29.69 3.10 -23.46
N GLY A 531 -28.60 2.72 -24.14
CA GLY A 531 -28.36 1.36 -24.58
C GLY A 531 -28.32 0.35 -23.42
N ALA A 532 -27.64 0.67 -22.33
CA ALA A 532 -27.62 -0.18 -21.16
C ALA A 532 -29.02 -0.32 -20.49
N ALA A 533 -29.84 0.74 -20.49
CA ALA A 533 -31.22 0.66 -20.01
C ALA A 533 -32.09 -0.26 -20.89
N LEU A 534 -31.94 -0.21 -22.21
CA LEU A 534 -32.60 -1.13 -23.15
C LEU A 534 -32.15 -2.59 -22.91
N MET A 535 -30.83 -2.82 -22.68
CA MET A 535 -30.31 -4.15 -22.37
C MET A 535 -30.84 -4.66 -21.02
N ARG A 536 -30.97 -3.84 -19.99
CA ARG A 536 -31.57 -4.24 -18.68
C ARG A 536 -33.02 -4.70 -18.84
N SER A 537 -33.79 -4.04 -19.71
CA SER A 537 -35.18 -4.45 -20.00
C SER A 537 -35.25 -5.70 -20.84
N PHE A 538 -34.34 -5.89 -21.78
CA PHE A 538 -34.32 -7.02 -22.69
C PHE A 538 -33.58 -8.24 -22.12
N GLN A 539 -32.59 -8.05 -21.23
CA GLN A 539 -31.75 -9.09 -20.63
C GLN A 539 -31.03 -10.01 -21.63
N PRO A 540 -30.14 -9.47 -22.49
CA PRO A 540 -29.39 -10.29 -23.43
C PRO A 540 -28.39 -11.20 -22.70
N ASP A 541 -28.17 -12.42 -23.25
CA ASP A 541 -27.06 -13.31 -22.95
C ASP A 541 -25.84 -13.09 -23.86
N THR A 542 -26.10 -12.41 -24.98
CA THR A 542 -25.09 -12.13 -26.00
C THR A 542 -25.28 -10.73 -26.57
N ILE A 543 -24.20 -9.95 -26.55
CA ILE A 543 -24.13 -8.62 -27.16
C ILE A 543 -23.24 -8.73 -28.39
N ILE A 544 -23.72 -8.31 -29.57
CA ILE A 544 -22.94 -8.26 -30.79
C ILE A 544 -22.67 -6.80 -31.15
N ALA A 545 -21.43 -6.38 -31.07
CA ALA A 545 -20.97 -5.08 -31.53
C ALA A 545 -20.61 -5.21 -33.04
N LEU A 546 -21.41 -4.62 -33.92
CA LEU A 546 -21.22 -4.69 -35.36
C LEU A 546 -20.93 -3.30 -35.95
N GLY A 547 -19.70 -3.05 -36.37
CA GLY A 547 -19.33 -1.73 -36.92
C GLY A 547 -17.87 -1.39 -36.82
N GLY A 548 -17.55 -0.09 -36.84
CA GLY A 548 -16.24 0.44 -36.56
C GLY A 548 -15.99 0.61 -35.07
N GLY A 549 -14.91 1.31 -34.72
CA GLY A 549 -14.51 1.56 -33.30
C GLY A 549 -15.64 2.13 -32.46
N SER A 550 -16.40 3.12 -32.95
CA SER A 550 -17.50 3.75 -32.22
C SER A 550 -18.57 2.78 -31.75
N ALA A 551 -19.01 1.87 -32.63
CA ALA A 551 -20.00 0.86 -32.27
C ALA A 551 -19.46 -0.14 -31.22
N MET A 552 -18.19 -0.53 -31.35
CA MET A 552 -17.55 -1.44 -30.41
C MET A 552 -17.28 -0.77 -29.05
N ASP A 553 -16.85 0.47 -29.04
CA ASP A 553 -16.63 1.23 -27.81
C ASP A 553 -17.93 1.45 -27.04
N ALA A 554 -19.00 1.87 -27.76
CA ALA A 554 -20.34 1.97 -27.19
C ALA A 554 -20.79 0.64 -26.58
N ALA A 555 -20.63 -0.47 -27.31
CA ALA A 555 -21.05 -1.79 -26.87
C ALA A 555 -20.29 -2.26 -25.62
N LYS A 556 -18.97 -2.02 -25.55
CA LYS A 556 -18.14 -2.34 -24.35
C LYS A 556 -18.64 -1.62 -23.11
N VAL A 557 -18.94 -0.33 -23.25
CA VAL A 557 -19.39 0.46 -22.09
C VAL A 557 -20.87 0.19 -21.77
N MET A 558 -21.72 -0.08 -22.75
CA MET A 558 -23.07 -0.57 -22.53
C MET A 558 -23.06 -1.92 -21.79
N TRP A 559 -22.16 -2.85 -22.18
CA TRP A 559 -21.97 -4.13 -21.50
C TRP A 559 -21.60 -3.94 -20.04
N LEU A 560 -20.61 -3.08 -19.74
CA LEU A 560 -20.22 -2.71 -18.37
C LEU A 560 -21.43 -2.17 -17.60
N ARG A 561 -22.15 -1.20 -18.13
CA ARG A 561 -23.31 -0.56 -17.47
C ARG A 561 -24.54 -1.47 -17.39
N TYR A 562 -24.64 -2.49 -18.24
CA TYR A 562 -25.66 -3.51 -18.17
C TYR A 562 -25.42 -4.49 -17.01
N GLU A 563 -24.19 -4.96 -16.86
CA GLU A 563 -23.83 -5.90 -15.80
C GLU A 563 -23.70 -5.22 -14.44
N HIS A 564 -23.12 -4.00 -14.42
CA HIS A 564 -22.79 -3.21 -13.23
C HIS A 564 -23.36 -1.79 -13.30
N PRO A 565 -24.68 -1.63 -13.09
CA PRO A 565 -25.33 -0.32 -13.16
C PRO A 565 -24.89 0.66 -12.05
N GLU A 566 -24.32 0.15 -10.97
CA GLU A 566 -23.78 0.93 -9.84
C GLU A 566 -22.51 1.70 -10.17
N VAL A 567 -21.78 1.32 -11.21
CA VAL A 567 -20.51 1.95 -11.58
C VAL A 567 -20.74 3.37 -12.09
N VAL A 568 -20.00 4.32 -11.55
CA VAL A 568 -20.07 5.74 -11.91
C VAL A 568 -18.99 6.08 -12.93
N PHE A 569 -19.33 6.85 -13.98
CA PHE A 569 -18.37 7.21 -15.02
C PHE A 569 -17.17 8.00 -14.51
N ASP A 570 -17.35 8.83 -13.48
CA ASP A 570 -16.26 9.61 -12.91
C ASP A 570 -15.16 8.72 -12.29
N ASP A 571 -15.51 7.56 -11.78
CA ASP A 571 -14.58 6.59 -11.23
C ASP A 571 -13.84 5.83 -12.35
N LEU A 572 -14.50 5.61 -13.50
CA LEU A 572 -13.94 4.88 -14.65
C LEU A 572 -12.88 5.65 -15.42
N ARG A 573 -12.90 6.99 -15.36
CA ARG A 573 -11.99 7.87 -16.11
C ARG A 573 -10.65 8.08 -15.45
N GLU A 574 -10.32 7.28 -14.45
CA GLU A 574 -9.05 7.40 -13.73
C GLU A 574 -7.86 7.37 -14.70
N LYS A 575 -7.02 8.40 -14.63
CA LYS A 575 -5.73 8.42 -15.31
C LYS A 575 -4.77 7.49 -14.56
N PHE A 576 -3.97 6.74 -15.29
CA PHE A 576 -3.01 5.82 -14.69
C PHE A 576 -1.65 5.91 -15.38
N PHE A 577 -0.61 5.68 -14.64
CA PHE A 577 0.74 5.44 -15.16
C PHE A 577 0.96 3.93 -15.39
N ASP A 578 0.45 3.10 -14.50
CA ASP A 578 0.47 1.63 -14.60
C ASP A 578 -0.95 1.09 -14.37
N ILE A 579 -1.58 0.56 -15.42
CA ILE A 579 -2.96 0.01 -15.39
C ILE A 579 -3.15 -1.07 -14.31
N ARG A 580 -2.07 -1.71 -13.84
CA ARG A 580 -2.12 -2.74 -12.79
C ARG A 580 -2.19 -2.18 -11.37
N LYS A 581 -1.98 -0.86 -11.20
CA LYS A 581 -1.90 -0.16 -9.90
C LYS A 581 -2.95 0.94 -9.76
N ARG A 582 -4.10 0.74 -10.36
CA ARG A 582 -5.20 1.70 -10.30
C ARG A 582 -5.83 1.74 -8.89
N ALA A 583 -6.31 2.93 -8.50
CA ALA A 583 -7.06 3.09 -7.27
C ALA A 583 -8.47 2.49 -7.40
N PHE A 584 -9.06 2.57 -8.61
CA PHE A 584 -10.36 1.98 -8.91
C PHE A 584 -10.20 0.63 -9.62
N ALA A 585 -10.84 -0.41 -9.10
CA ALA A 585 -10.87 -1.73 -9.72
C ALA A 585 -12.13 -1.88 -10.59
N PHE A 586 -11.94 -2.22 -11.88
CA PHE A 586 -13.06 -2.59 -12.73
C PHE A 586 -13.70 -3.89 -12.24
N PRO A 587 -15.03 -4.00 -12.28
CA PRO A 587 -15.72 -5.24 -11.97
C PRO A 587 -15.45 -6.30 -13.04
N THR A 588 -15.64 -7.56 -12.69
CA THR A 588 -15.57 -8.67 -13.64
C THR A 588 -16.77 -8.61 -14.58
N LEU A 589 -16.52 -8.79 -15.88
CA LEU A 589 -17.56 -8.80 -16.90
C LEU A 589 -17.73 -10.19 -17.53
N GLY A 590 -18.90 -10.44 -18.11
CA GLY A 590 -19.22 -11.69 -18.79
C GLY A 590 -20.07 -12.66 -17.97
N GLU A 591 -20.61 -12.22 -16.84
CA GLU A 591 -21.52 -13.03 -16.01
C GLU A 591 -22.95 -13.07 -16.57
N LYS A 592 -23.46 -11.92 -17.08
CA LYS A 592 -24.82 -11.83 -17.64
C LYS A 592 -24.84 -11.99 -19.15
N ALA A 593 -23.83 -11.46 -19.83
CA ALA A 593 -23.77 -11.51 -21.31
C ALA A 593 -22.32 -11.61 -21.80
N ARG A 594 -22.14 -12.31 -22.92
CA ARG A 594 -20.87 -12.33 -23.66
C ARG A 594 -20.83 -11.24 -24.70
N LEU A 595 -19.72 -10.54 -24.83
CA LEU A 595 -19.50 -9.55 -25.86
C LEU A 595 -18.81 -10.18 -27.08
N VAL A 596 -19.43 -10.07 -28.24
CA VAL A 596 -18.91 -10.49 -29.56
C VAL A 596 -18.67 -9.23 -30.39
N CYS A 597 -17.46 -8.97 -30.80
CA CYS A 597 -17.12 -7.83 -31.65
C CYS A 597 -16.90 -8.27 -33.10
N VAL A 598 -17.54 -7.55 -34.04
CA VAL A 598 -17.51 -7.80 -35.47
C VAL A 598 -17.09 -6.51 -36.18
N PRO A 599 -15.80 -6.32 -36.47
CA PRO A 599 -15.31 -5.11 -37.12
C PRO A 599 -15.71 -5.02 -38.57
N THR A 600 -16.05 -3.81 -38.99
CA THR A 600 -16.33 -3.47 -40.40
C THR A 600 -15.33 -2.48 -40.97
N THR A 601 -14.34 -2.04 -40.17
CA THR A 601 -13.18 -1.23 -40.53
C THR A 601 -11.89 -2.00 -40.26
N SER A 602 -10.81 -1.63 -40.93
CA SER A 602 -9.52 -2.34 -40.84
C SER A 602 -8.46 -1.48 -40.17
N GLY A 603 -8.71 -1.06 -38.92
CA GLY A 603 -7.81 -0.11 -38.23
C GLY A 603 -7.79 -0.17 -36.74
N THR A 604 -8.91 0.10 -36.11
CA THR A 604 -8.98 0.39 -34.65
C THR A 604 -8.56 -0.75 -33.75
N GLY A 605 -8.67 -2.02 -34.18
CA GLY A 605 -8.41 -3.19 -33.36
C GLY A 605 -9.32 -3.29 -32.11
N ALA A 606 -10.40 -2.52 -32.05
CA ALA A 606 -11.29 -2.47 -30.89
C ALA A 606 -11.91 -3.83 -30.55
N GLU A 607 -12.03 -4.75 -31.52
CA GLU A 607 -12.52 -6.11 -31.35
C GLU A 607 -11.60 -7.00 -30.47
N VAL A 608 -10.34 -6.59 -30.26
CA VAL A 608 -9.36 -7.37 -29.46
C VAL A 608 -8.73 -6.58 -28.32
N THR A 609 -9.08 -5.31 -28.12
CA THR A 609 -8.43 -4.42 -27.17
C THR A 609 -9.26 -4.20 -25.90
N PRO A 610 -8.60 -3.85 -24.80
CA PRO A 610 -9.23 -3.53 -23.51
C PRO A 610 -9.68 -2.07 -23.41
N PHE A 611 -9.77 -1.33 -24.51
CA PHE A 611 -10.06 0.10 -24.52
C PHE A 611 -11.45 0.41 -25.04
N ALA A 612 -12.03 1.52 -24.59
CA ALA A 612 -13.22 2.13 -25.15
C ALA A 612 -13.17 3.65 -24.92
N VAL A 613 -13.49 4.44 -25.94
CA VAL A 613 -13.51 5.90 -25.84
C VAL A 613 -14.96 6.38 -25.96
N ILE A 614 -15.44 7.12 -24.95
CA ILE A 614 -16.76 7.75 -24.94
C ILE A 614 -16.62 9.26 -24.69
N THR A 615 -17.63 10.03 -25.13
CA THR A 615 -17.65 11.49 -25.04
C THR A 615 -18.70 11.96 -24.04
N ASP A 616 -18.31 12.77 -23.07
CA ASP A 616 -19.27 13.53 -22.26
C ASP A 616 -19.64 14.83 -23.01
N ARG A 617 -20.84 14.86 -23.53
CA ARG A 617 -21.34 16.02 -24.29
C ARG A 617 -21.49 17.29 -23.45
N ARG A 618 -21.67 17.17 -22.14
CA ARG A 618 -21.80 18.32 -21.23
C ARG A 618 -20.50 19.07 -21.08
N THR A 619 -19.39 18.36 -21.10
CA THR A 619 -18.04 18.91 -20.92
C THR A 619 -17.23 18.97 -22.21
N GLY A 620 -17.69 18.31 -23.30
CA GLY A 620 -16.95 18.13 -24.54
C GLY A 620 -15.70 17.27 -24.39
N LYS A 621 -15.54 16.58 -23.25
CA LYS A 621 -14.36 15.75 -22.95
C LYS A 621 -14.55 14.31 -23.40
N LYS A 622 -13.51 13.74 -24.01
CA LYS A 622 -13.40 12.32 -24.26
C LYS A 622 -12.93 11.60 -22.99
N TYR A 623 -13.55 10.47 -22.68
CA TYR A 623 -13.17 9.57 -21.60
C TYR A 623 -12.62 8.28 -22.20
N PRO A 624 -11.32 8.12 -22.31
CA PRO A 624 -10.73 6.85 -22.64
C PRO A 624 -10.84 5.92 -21.41
N LEU A 625 -11.60 4.87 -21.54
CA LEU A 625 -11.72 3.79 -20.57
C LEU A 625 -10.73 2.70 -20.95
N ALA A 626 -9.95 2.25 -20.00
CA ALA A 626 -8.94 1.23 -20.22
C ALA A 626 -8.94 0.24 -19.06
N ASP A 627 -9.40 -0.97 -19.31
CA ASP A 627 -9.24 -2.08 -18.38
C ASP A 627 -9.36 -3.41 -19.13
N TYR A 628 -8.59 -4.40 -18.73
CA TYR A 628 -8.63 -5.73 -19.35
C TYR A 628 -9.99 -6.44 -19.21
N ALA A 629 -10.84 -6.02 -18.28
CA ALA A 629 -12.23 -6.48 -18.18
C ALA A 629 -13.04 -6.15 -19.45
N LEU A 630 -12.73 -5.04 -20.13
CA LEU A 630 -13.41 -4.61 -21.36
C LEU A 630 -13.00 -5.42 -22.62
N THR A 631 -12.03 -6.33 -22.52
CA THR A 631 -11.65 -7.19 -23.64
C THR A 631 -12.83 -8.06 -24.07
N PRO A 632 -13.27 -8.02 -25.35
CA PRO A 632 -14.38 -8.83 -25.83
C PRO A 632 -14.17 -10.33 -25.60
N THR A 633 -15.26 -11.08 -25.44
CA THR A 633 -15.22 -12.54 -25.30
C THR A 633 -14.82 -13.22 -26.60
N VAL A 634 -15.34 -12.72 -27.73
CA VAL A 634 -15.11 -13.25 -29.09
C VAL A 634 -14.92 -12.10 -30.07
N ALA A 635 -13.95 -12.23 -30.97
CA ALA A 635 -13.81 -11.39 -32.14
C ALA A 635 -14.15 -12.18 -33.43
N ILE A 636 -14.87 -11.59 -34.36
CA ILE A 636 -15.17 -12.19 -35.67
C ILE A 636 -14.71 -11.26 -36.78
N VAL A 637 -13.55 -11.54 -37.33
CA VAL A 637 -12.83 -10.72 -38.32
C VAL A 637 -13.19 -11.24 -39.73
N ASP A 638 -14.36 -10.80 -40.22
CA ASP A 638 -14.87 -11.27 -41.54
C ASP A 638 -14.59 -10.20 -42.64
N PRO A 639 -13.61 -10.43 -43.53
CA PRO A 639 -13.21 -9.45 -44.53
C PRO A 639 -14.32 -9.13 -45.56
N VAL A 640 -15.35 -9.94 -45.67
CA VAL A 640 -16.49 -9.65 -46.54
C VAL A 640 -17.24 -8.39 -46.09
N LEU A 641 -17.17 -8.03 -44.79
CA LEU A 641 -17.81 -6.83 -44.24
C LEU A 641 -17.06 -5.54 -44.60
N THR A 642 -15.79 -5.65 -44.99
CA THR A 642 -14.97 -4.48 -45.40
C THR A 642 -15.01 -4.23 -46.92
N ALA A 643 -15.61 -5.11 -47.68
CA ALA A 643 -15.64 -5.03 -49.16
C ALA A 643 -16.23 -3.72 -49.70
N SER A 644 -17.22 -3.15 -48.98
CA SER A 644 -17.89 -1.89 -49.34
C SER A 644 -17.29 -0.65 -48.66
N MET A 645 -16.19 -0.78 -47.93
CA MET A 645 -15.58 0.34 -47.19
C MET A 645 -15.07 1.41 -48.17
N PRO A 646 -15.46 2.69 -47.98
CA PRO A 646 -14.97 3.81 -48.81
C PRO A 646 -13.45 3.94 -48.78
N ARG A 647 -12.83 4.39 -49.87
CA ARG A 647 -11.37 4.56 -50.01
C ARG A 647 -10.76 5.44 -48.90
N ALA A 648 -11.41 6.55 -48.57
CA ALA A 648 -10.94 7.45 -47.49
C ALA A 648 -10.91 6.75 -46.16
N ILE A 649 -11.97 5.99 -45.81
CA ILE A 649 -12.01 5.23 -44.58
C ILE A 649 -10.96 4.11 -44.57
N ALA A 650 -10.71 3.46 -45.71
CA ALA A 650 -9.67 2.43 -45.84
C ALA A 650 -8.26 3.03 -45.64
N ALA A 651 -8.00 4.23 -46.17
CA ALA A 651 -6.74 4.93 -45.98
C ALA A 651 -6.54 5.35 -44.52
N ASP A 652 -7.52 6.03 -43.92
CA ASP A 652 -7.47 6.54 -42.56
C ASP A 652 -7.33 5.38 -41.55
N SER A 653 -8.15 4.33 -41.68
CA SER A 653 -8.09 3.16 -40.77
C SER A 653 -6.79 2.35 -40.93
N GLY A 654 -6.27 2.27 -42.14
CA GLY A 654 -4.99 1.58 -42.37
C GLY A 654 -3.79 2.32 -41.79
N PHE A 655 -3.80 3.66 -41.82
CA PHE A 655 -2.79 4.46 -41.08
C PHE A 655 -2.95 4.41 -39.56
N ASP A 656 -4.17 4.27 -39.08
CA ASP A 656 -4.43 4.01 -37.66
C ASP A 656 -3.78 2.68 -37.23
N ALA A 657 -4.02 1.59 -37.97
CA ALA A 657 -3.38 0.30 -37.72
C ALA A 657 -1.85 0.35 -37.79
N LEU A 658 -1.28 1.11 -38.74
CA LEU A 658 0.16 1.30 -38.89
C LEU A 658 0.75 2.01 -37.65
N THR A 659 0.07 3.05 -37.20
CA THR A 659 0.48 3.82 -36.03
C THR A 659 0.41 2.97 -34.77
N HIS A 660 -0.68 2.21 -34.59
CA HIS A 660 -0.82 1.22 -33.50
C HIS A 660 0.38 0.27 -33.44
N ALA A 661 0.71 -0.33 -34.57
CA ALA A 661 1.81 -1.31 -34.62
C ALA A 661 3.19 -0.67 -34.37
N ILE A 662 3.46 0.51 -34.96
CA ILE A 662 4.74 1.19 -34.77
C ILE A 662 4.90 1.69 -33.31
N GLU A 663 3.87 2.32 -32.74
CA GLU A 663 3.94 2.80 -31.36
C GLU A 663 4.03 1.64 -30.36
N ALA A 664 3.24 0.58 -30.55
CA ALA A 664 3.35 -0.62 -29.72
C ALA A 664 4.76 -1.23 -29.74
N TYR A 665 5.40 -1.26 -30.92
CA TYR A 665 6.72 -1.81 -31.08
C TYR A 665 7.80 -1.03 -30.33
N VAL A 666 7.75 0.31 -30.30
CA VAL A 666 8.74 1.15 -29.63
C VAL A 666 8.37 1.51 -28.19
N SER A 667 7.20 1.14 -27.72
CA SER A 667 6.68 1.41 -26.38
C SER A 667 7.64 0.92 -25.28
N VAL A 668 7.64 1.60 -24.12
CA VAL A 668 8.34 1.12 -22.92
C VAL A 668 7.76 -0.19 -22.36
N TYR A 669 6.51 -0.53 -22.72
CA TYR A 669 5.82 -1.78 -22.37
C TYR A 669 6.02 -2.91 -23.38
N ALA A 670 6.67 -2.64 -24.51
CA ALA A 670 6.93 -3.64 -25.56
C ALA A 670 7.62 -4.89 -24.98
N ASN A 671 7.21 -6.06 -25.47
CA ASN A 671 7.68 -7.36 -25.02
C ASN A 671 7.65 -8.38 -26.17
N ASP A 672 8.21 -9.57 -25.96
CA ASP A 672 8.36 -10.60 -26.98
C ASP A 672 7.02 -11.01 -27.66
N PHE A 673 5.90 -10.99 -26.91
CA PHE A 673 4.59 -11.31 -27.44
C PHE A 673 4.07 -10.20 -28.36
N THR A 674 4.24 -8.93 -27.96
CA THR A 674 3.75 -7.79 -28.73
C THR A 674 4.63 -7.43 -29.91
N ASP A 675 5.95 -7.66 -29.80
CA ASP A 675 6.94 -7.33 -30.82
C ASP A 675 6.72 -8.12 -32.11
N GLY A 676 6.51 -9.43 -32.00
CA GLY A 676 6.23 -10.29 -33.15
C GLY A 676 4.96 -9.89 -33.89
N LEU A 677 3.89 -9.55 -33.12
CA LEU A 677 2.62 -9.11 -33.71
C LEU A 677 2.75 -7.74 -34.39
N ALA A 678 3.40 -6.79 -33.73
CA ALA A 678 3.59 -5.43 -34.24
C ALA A 678 4.41 -5.45 -35.56
N LEU A 679 5.56 -6.13 -35.61
CA LEU A 679 6.37 -6.26 -36.80
C LEU A 679 5.63 -6.94 -37.95
N HIS A 680 4.81 -7.97 -37.65
CA HIS A 680 4.04 -8.66 -38.67
C HIS A 680 2.92 -7.75 -39.24
N ALA A 681 2.23 -7.02 -38.37
CA ALA A 681 1.22 -6.03 -38.78
C ALA A 681 1.84 -4.95 -39.69
N ILE A 682 3.01 -4.38 -39.30
CA ILE A 682 3.72 -3.39 -40.13
C ILE A 682 4.03 -3.92 -41.53
N ARG A 683 4.54 -5.15 -41.65
CA ARG A 683 4.82 -5.80 -42.94
C ARG A 683 3.56 -5.96 -43.81
N LEU A 684 2.48 -6.42 -43.21
CA LEU A 684 1.21 -6.59 -43.90
C LEU A 684 0.66 -5.26 -44.40
N ILE A 685 0.75 -4.21 -43.59
CA ILE A 685 0.23 -2.88 -43.94
C ILE A 685 1.05 -2.27 -45.07
N PHE A 686 2.37 -2.27 -44.98
CA PHE A 686 3.21 -1.72 -46.08
C PHE A 686 3.04 -2.48 -47.40
N ALA A 687 2.73 -3.77 -47.36
CA ALA A 687 2.55 -4.58 -48.55
C ALA A 687 1.14 -4.41 -49.20
N ASN A 688 0.12 -4.00 -48.43
CA ASN A 688 -1.26 -4.11 -48.88
C ASN A 688 -2.08 -2.81 -48.78
N LEU A 689 -1.68 -1.80 -47.99
CA LEU A 689 -2.53 -0.61 -47.77
C LEU A 689 -2.83 0.13 -49.06
N GLU A 690 -1.81 0.45 -49.86
CA GLU A 690 -1.98 1.14 -51.13
C GLU A 690 -2.93 0.38 -52.06
N ARG A 691 -2.70 -0.95 -52.24
CA ARG A 691 -3.58 -1.83 -53.04
C ARG A 691 -5.02 -1.87 -52.53
N SER A 692 -5.18 -1.91 -51.19
CA SER A 692 -6.51 -1.96 -50.59
C SER A 692 -7.34 -0.69 -50.80
N VAL A 693 -6.66 0.46 -50.98
CA VAL A 693 -7.25 1.79 -51.21
C VAL A 693 -7.45 2.06 -52.70
N THR A 694 -6.43 1.81 -53.54
CA THR A 694 -6.41 2.21 -54.95
C THR A 694 -7.00 1.17 -55.91
N GLY A 695 -7.08 -0.11 -55.50
CA GLY A 695 -7.62 -1.18 -56.32
C GLY A 695 -6.67 -1.75 -57.36
N GLY A 696 -5.36 -1.58 -57.19
CA GLY A 696 -4.28 -2.25 -57.91
C GLY A 696 -4.30 -2.09 -59.46
N SER A 697 -3.74 -0.96 -59.94
CA SER A 697 -3.15 -0.90 -61.30
C SER A 697 -1.62 -0.87 -61.14
N SER A 698 -1.01 -2.04 -60.85
CA SER A 698 0.44 -2.11 -60.85
C SER A 698 0.94 -2.56 -62.21
N THR A 699 1.55 -1.63 -62.95
CA THR A 699 2.45 -1.90 -64.07
C THR A 699 3.82 -2.33 -63.48
N ALA A 700 3.90 -3.63 -63.06
CA ALA A 700 5.21 -4.29 -62.91
C ALA A 700 5.00 -5.79 -63.18
N GLY A 701 5.47 -6.27 -64.28
CA GLY A 701 5.78 -7.58 -64.79
C GLY A 701 5.37 -8.80 -63.97
N ALA A 702 4.24 -9.44 -64.30
CA ALA A 702 3.96 -10.78 -63.88
C ALA A 702 3.91 -11.69 -65.10
N SER A 703 4.80 -12.67 -65.14
CA SER A 703 4.74 -13.82 -66.02
C SER A 703 3.56 -14.71 -65.65
N SER A 704 2.76 -15.03 -66.65
CA SER A 704 1.59 -15.87 -66.63
C SER A 704 1.85 -17.30 -66.19
N ALA A 705 1.03 -17.85 -65.31
CA ALA A 705 0.69 -19.25 -65.26
C ALA A 705 -0.82 -19.41 -65.06
N ALA A 706 -1.42 -20.12 -65.99
CA ALA A 706 -2.86 -20.24 -66.19
C ALA A 706 -3.52 -21.23 -65.24
N GLY A 707 -4.83 -21.06 -65.06
CA GLY A 707 -5.79 -22.13 -64.97
C GLY A 707 -6.60 -22.25 -63.71
N GLY A 708 -7.90 -22.00 -63.79
CA GLY A 708 -8.87 -22.48 -62.82
C GLY A 708 -10.07 -21.58 -62.59
N SER A 709 -11.13 -21.84 -63.39
CA SER A 709 -12.44 -21.21 -63.32
C SER A 709 -13.18 -21.49 -62.03
N SER A 710 -13.87 -20.54 -61.42
CA SER A 710 -15.34 -20.50 -61.42
C SER A 710 -15.91 -19.39 -60.55
N ALA A 711 -16.76 -18.64 -61.20
CA ALA A 711 -18.04 -18.11 -60.78
C ALA A 711 -18.26 -17.72 -59.31
N ALA A 712 -18.43 -16.42 -59.13
CA ALA A 712 -19.67 -15.85 -58.63
C ALA A 712 -19.52 -14.33 -58.64
N GLY A 713 -20.17 -13.73 -59.64
CA GLY A 713 -20.27 -12.29 -59.77
C GLY A 713 -20.99 -11.66 -58.59
N ALA A 714 -20.31 -10.81 -57.92
CA ALA A 714 -20.85 -9.64 -57.25
C ALA A 714 -19.99 -8.49 -57.68
N SER A 715 -20.49 -7.63 -58.52
CA SER A 715 -19.87 -6.38 -58.96
C SER A 715 -19.49 -5.55 -57.71
N LEU A 716 -18.24 -5.53 -57.39
CA LEU A 716 -17.70 -4.65 -56.35
C LEU A 716 -17.58 -3.24 -56.90
N ALA A 717 -18.59 -2.40 -56.64
CA ALA A 717 -18.60 -0.98 -56.95
C ALA A 717 -17.66 -0.12 -56.08
N ALA A 718 -16.81 -0.72 -55.23
CA ALA A 718 -15.77 -0.06 -54.45
C ALA A 718 -14.41 -0.60 -54.89
N GLY A 719 -13.63 0.22 -55.56
CA GLY A 719 -12.41 -0.15 -56.25
C GLY A 719 -11.24 -0.49 -55.35
N GLY A 720 -11.24 -1.61 -54.65
CA GLY A 720 -10.12 -2.12 -53.86
C GLY A 720 -9.83 -3.56 -54.22
N ASP A 721 -8.57 -4.01 -54.09
CA ASP A 721 -8.14 -5.38 -54.24
C ASP A 721 -8.67 -6.19 -53.03
N ALA A 722 -9.49 -7.20 -53.26
CA ALA A 722 -10.15 -7.98 -52.21
C ALA A 722 -9.16 -8.71 -51.29
N GLU A 723 -8.07 -9.25 -51.84
CA GLU A 723 -7.01 -9.89 -51.06
C GLU A 723 -6.30 -8.87 -50.18
N ALA A 724 -5.97 -7.69 -50.74
CA ALA A 724 -5.33 -6.63 -49.97
C ALA A 724 -6.23 -6.13 -48.80
N ARG A 725 -7.56 -6.05 -49.03
CA ARG A 725 -8.52 -5.71 -47.95
C ARG A 725 -8.59 -6.76 -46.87
N GLU A 726 -8.56 -8.04 -47.23
CA GLU A 726 -8.49 -9.13 -46.27
C GLU A 726 -7.18 -9.04 -45.42
N ARG A 727 -6.02 -8.84 -46.08
CA ARG A 727 -4.74 -8.68 -45.39
C ARG A 727 -4.71 -7.45 -44.47
N MET A 728 -5.32 -6.34 -44.91
CA MET A 728 -5.46 -5.15 -44.10
C MET A 728 -6.38 -5.37 -42.88
N HIS A 729 -7.47 -6.14 -43.06
CA HIS A 729 -8.39 -6.45 -41.97
C HIS A 729 -7.71 -7.28 -40.87
N ASN A 730 -6.98 -8.31 -41.30
CA ASN A 730 -6.14 -9.09 -40.39
C ASN A 730 -5.04 -8.24 -39.71
N ALA A 731 -4.39 -7.33 -40.47
CA ALA A 731 -3.35 -6.48 -39.95
C ALA A 731 -3.85 -5.51 -38.86
N GLY A 732 -5.06 -4.94 -39.03
CA GLY A 732 -5.71 -4.12 -38.00
C GLY A 732 -5.94 -4.88 -36.68
N THR A 733 -6.47 -6.09 -36.74
CA THR A 733 -6.67 -6.97 -35.61
C THR A 733 -5.32 -7.35 -34.94
N ILE A 734 -4.30 -7.72 -35.71
CA ILE A 734 -2.96 -8.09 -35.20
C ILE A 734 -2.30 -6.87 -34.51
N ALA A 735 -2.42 -5.67 -35.09
CA ALA A 735 -1.95 -4.45 -34.47
C ALA A 735 -2.69 -4.18 -33.14
N GLY A 736 -4.03 -4.42 -33.12
CA GLY A 736 -4.87 -4.37 -31.92
C GLY A 736 -4.37 -5.29 -30.81
N MET A 737 -4.03 -6.53 -31.16
CA MET A 737 -3.45 -7.50 -30.20
C MET A 737 -2.11 -7.02 -29.63
N ALA A 738 -1.28 -6.35 -30.44
CA ALA A 738 0.00 -5.82 -29.99
C ALA A 738 -0.19 -4.65 -29.02
N PHE A 739 -0.91 -3.59 -29.42
CA PHE A 739 -1.03 -2.41 -28.59
C PHE A 739 -1.97 -2.60 -27.39
N GLY A 740 -2.87 -3.55 -27.41
CA GLY A 740 -3.71 -3.91 -26.28
C GLY A 740 -2.92 -4.26 -24.99
N SER A 741 -1.67 -4.70 -25.16
CA SER A 741 -0.75 -5.00 -24.05
C SER A 741 0.50 -4.14 -24.02
N ALA A 742 0.97 -3.59 -25.15
CA ALA A 742 2.11 -2.67 -25.21
C ALA A 742 1.74 -1.20 -25.08
N PHE A 743 0.46 -0.86 -25.13
CA PHE A 743 -0.03 0.52 -25.18
C PHE A 743 0.48 1.30 -26.40
N LEU A 744 0.23 2.58 -26.43
CA LEU A 744 0.53 3.48 -27.53
C LEU A 744 1.55 4.55 -27.12
N GLY A 745 1.67 5.63 -27.87
CA GLY A 745 2.60 6.72 -27.64
C GLY A 745 1.99 8.08 -27.90
N ILE A 746 2.88 9.05 -28.20
CA ILE A 746 2.47 10.45 -28.36
C ILE A 746 1.83 10.77 -29.71
N VAL A 747 1.91 9.90 -30.72
CA VAL A 747 1.11 10.09 -31.94
C VAL A 747 -0.36 10.06 -31.60
N HIS A 748 -0.79 8.99 -30.89
CA HIS A 748 -2.17 8.85 -30.44
C HIS A 748 -2.56 9.94 -29.43
N ALA A 749 -1.68 10.25 -28.47
CA ALA A 749 -1.93 11.30 -27.48
C ALA A 749 -2.21 12.65 -28.14
N MET A 750 -1.43 13.04 -29.17
CA MET A 750 -1.67 14.28 -29.93
C MET A 750 -2.87 14.16 -30.87
N SER A 751 -3.09 12.99 -31.46
CA SER A 751 -4.20 12.75 -32.38
C SER A 751 -5.57 12.84 -31.68
N HIS A 752 -5.70 12.32 -30.46
CA HIS A 752 -6.94 12.41 -29.69
C HIS A 752 -7.38 13.86 -29.49
N THR A 753 -6.45 14.74 -29.16
CA THR A 753 -6.78 16.14 -28.89
C THR A 753 -6.92 16.98 -30.13
N LEU A 754 -6.00 16.86 -31.10
CA LEU A 754 -6.07 17.62 -32.36
C LEU A 754 -7.24 17.19 -33.23
N GLY A 755 -7.47 15.88 -33.39
CA GLY A 755 -8.58 15.35 -34.17
C GLY A 755 -9.94 15.80 -33.64
N ALA A 756 -10.11 15.82 -32.31
CA ALA A 756 -11.34 16.29 -31.67
C ALA A 756 -11.55 17.80 -31.86
N THR A 757 -10.48 18.61 -31.70
CA THR A 757 -10.58 20.07 -31.79
C THR A 757 -10.84 20.56 -33.19
N PHE A 758 -10.22 19.95 -34.19
CA PHE A 758 -10.29 20.39 -35.59
C PHE A 758 -11.18 19.50 -36.48
N HIS A 759 -11.91 18.54 -35.88
CA HIS A 759 -12.83 17.61 -36.57
C HIS A 759 -12.16 16.82 -37.70
N ILE A 760 -10.93 16.38 -37.49
CA ILE A 760 -10.14 15.58 -38.42
C ILE A 760 -10.28 14.08 -38.03
N ALA A 761 -10.47 13.22 -39.04
CA ALA A 761 -10.51 11.77 -38.80
C ALA A 761 -9.24 11.28 -38.06
N HIS A 762 -9.43 10.42 -37.09
CA HIS A 762 -8.36 9.97 -36.17
C HIS A 762 -7.14 9.39 -36.91
N GLY A 763 -7.35 8.43 -37.81
CA GLY A 763 -6.26 7.82 -38.58
C GLY A 763 -5.57 8.80 -39.55
N ARG A 764 -6.28 9.82 -40.04
CA ARG A 764 -5.70 10.90 -40.85
C ARG A 764 -4.77 11.78 -40.00
N THR A 765 -5.20 12.13 -38.77
CA THR A 765 -4.37 12.86 -37.83
C THR A 765 -3.11 12.06 -37.46
N ASN A 766 -3.26 10.74 -37.25
CA ASN A 766 -2.13 9.83 -37.02
C ASN A 766 -1.13 9.85 -38.19
N ALA A 767 -1.64 9.78 -39.44
CA ALA A 767 -0.81 9.76 -40.65
C ALA A 767 0.05 11.02 -40.81
N VAL A 768 -0.48 12.18 -40.40
CA VAL A 768 0.25 13.45 -40.43
C VAL A 768 1.32 13.51 -39.34
N LEU A 769 1.00 13.05 -38.14
CA LEU A 769 1.89 13.13 -36.98
C LEU A 769 3.01 12.08 -36.98
N LEU A 770 2.73 10.88 -37.46
CA LEU A 770 3.61 9.71 -37.30
C LEU A 770 5.05 9.93 -37.80
N PRO A 771 5.32 10.49 -38.99
CA PRO A 771 6.69 10.70 -39.46
C PRO A 771 7.50 11.63 -38.55
N HIS A 772 6.86 12.63 -37.96
CA HIS A 772 7.49 13.59 -37.05
C HIS A 772 7.87 12.91 -35.73
N VAL A 773 6.96 12.06 -35.17
CA VAL A 773 7.20 11.34 -33.95
C VAL A 773 8.25 10.23 -34.11
N ILE A 774 8.32 9.56 -35.28
CA ILE A 774 9.39 8.61 -35.58
C ILE A 774 10.76 9.31 -35.44
N ARG A 775 10.92 10.51 -36.06
CA ARG A 775 12.16 11.28 -35.95
C ARG A 775 12.44 11.77 -34.53
N TYR A 776 11.40 12.22 -33.84
CA TYR A 776 11.51 12.66 -32.43
C TYR A 776 11.95 11.52 -31.51
N ASN A 777 11.26 10.41 -31.56
CA ASN A 777 11.61 9.25 -30.76
C ASN A 777 12.90 8.55 -31.27
N GLY A 778 13.27 8.79 -32.53
CA GLY A 778 14.53 8.29 -33.12
C GLY A 778 15.79 9.05 -32.66
N THR A 779 15.64 10.12 -31.89
CA THR A 779 16.74 10.95 -31.37
C THR A 779 16.91 10.67 -29.87
N VAL A 780 18.16 10.51 -29.43
CA VAL A 780 18.46 10.29 -27.99
C VAL A 780 18.01 11.52 -27.18
N PRO A 781 17.13 11.35 -26.20
CA PRO A 781 16.58 12.48 -25.45
C PRO A 781 17.50 12.99 -24.35
N SER A 782 17.32 14.26 -23.97
CA SER A 782 17.94 14.83 -22.76
C SER A 782 17.25 14.36 -21.47
N LYS A 783 16.00 13.91 -21.54
CA LYS A 783 15.21 13.38 -20.42
C LYS A 783 14.60 12.02 -20.79
N LEU A 784 15.01 11.00 -20.05
CA LEU A 784 14.57 9.62 -20.26
C LEU A 784 13.23 9.32 -19.56
N SER A 785 12.43 8.44 -20.15
CA SER A 785 11.26 7.84 -19.49
C SER A 785 11.69 6.73 -18.53
N GLY A 786 11.07 6.67 -17.36
CA GLY A 786 11.35 5.66 -16.36
C GLY A 786 10.33 4.52 -16.40
N TRP A 787 10.79 3.32 -16.74
CA TRP A 787 10.01 2.09 -16.59
C TRP A 787 10.94 0.94 -16.17
N PRO A 788 10.57 0.08 -15.18
CA PRO A 788 11.50 -0.91 -14.65
C PRO A 788 12.09 -1.87 -15.68
N LYS A 789 11.31 -2.30 -16.68
CA LYS A 789 11.77 -3.20 -17.75
C LYS A 789 12.48 -2.46 -18.89
N TYR A 790 12.33 -1.16 -19.01
CA TYR A 790 12.98 -0.33 -20.04
C TYR A 790 14.38 0.07 -19.56
N GLU A 791 15.36 -0.81 -19.83
CA GLU A 791 16.70 -0.75 -19.25
C GLU A 791 17.57 0.32 -19.90
N SER A 792 17.33 0.60 -21.18
CA SER A 792 18.09 1.60 -21.95
C SER A 792 17.20 2.21 -23.02
N TYR A 793 17.54 3.41 -23.47
CA TYR A 793 16.90 4.05 -24.61
C TYR A 793 17.28 3.32 -25.88
N ARG A 794 16.31 2.65 -26.52
CA ARG A 794 16.53 1.80 -27.71
C ARG A 794 15.59 2.09 -28.88
N ALA A 795 14.86 3.19 -28.83
CA ALA A 795 13.91 3.53 -29.88
C ALA A 795 14.56 3.70 -31.26
N PRO A 796 15.75 4.34 -31.40
CA PRO A 796 16.44 4.43 -32.70
C PRO A 796 16.75 3.06 -33.32
N GLU A 797 17.24 2.09 -32.53
CA GLU A 797 17.55 0.73 -32.93
C GLU A 797 16.29 -0.01 -33.35
N ARG A 798 15.19 0.17 -32.65
CA ARG A 798 13.91 -0.47 -32.93
C ARG A 798 13.27 0.09 -34.23
N PHE A 799 13.35 1.37 -34.48
CA PHE A 799 12.94 1.95 -35.78
C PHE A 799 13.81 1.43 -36.92
N ALA A 800 15.12 1.31 -36.71
CA ALA A 800 16.00 0.71 -37.70
C ALA A 800 15.70 -0.78 -37.95
N GLU A 801 15.24 -1.51 -36.96
CA GLU A 801 14.78 -2.89 -37.11
C GLU A 801 13.50 -2.99 -37.94
N ILE A 802 12.54 -2.10 -37.74
CA ILE A 802 11.37 -1.96 -38.63
C ILE A 802 11.83 -1.68 -40.06
N ALA A 803 12.73 -0.71 -40.25
CA ALA A 803 13.27 -0.36 -41.58
C ALA A 803 13.92 -1.56 -42.26
N ARG A 804 14.78 -2.33 -41.59
CA ARG A 804 15.38 -3.55 -42.09
C ARG A 804 14.33 -4.63 -42.43
N THR A 805 13.32 -4.77 -41.60
CA THR A 805 12.23 -5.74 -41.82
C THR A 805 11.44 -5.42 -43.09
N LEU A 806 11.35 -4.14 -43.45
CA LEU A 806 10.73 -3.64 -44.68
C LEU A 806 11.69 -3.61 -45.90
N GLY A 807 12.96 -4.01 -45.73
CA GLY A 807 13.98 -3.93 -46.78
C GLY A 807 14.44 -2.50 -47.10
N LEU A 808 14.25 -1.56 -46.14
CA LEU A 808 14.69 -0.17 -46.27
C LEU A 808 16.15 0.00 -45.82
N PRO A 809 16.85 1.07 -46.30
CA PRO A 809 18.20 1.39 -45.82
C PRO A 809 18.23 1.57 -44.29
N ALA A 810 19.10 0.85 -43.57
CA ALA A 810 19.24 0.92 -42.15
C ALA A 810 20.60 0.37 -41.69
N ALA A 811 21.69 0.82 -42.30
CA ALA A 811 23.05 0.46 -41.91
C ALA A 811 23.40 1.05 -40.55
N THR A 812 22.81 2.20 -40.21
CA THR A 812 22.89 2.79 -38.85
C THR A 812 21.48 3.03 -38.29
N PRO A 813 21.33 3.16 -36.94
CA PRO A 813 20.04 3.52 -36.36
C PRO A 813 19.46 4.81 -36.94
N ALA A 814 20.26 5.86 -37.12
CA ALA A 814 19.83 7.14 -37.67
C ALA A 814 19.34 7.02 -39.11
N GLU A 815 20.03 6.25 -39.95
CA GLU A 815 19.60 5.96 -41.32
C GLU A 815 18.27 5.20 -41.33
N GLY A 816 18.11 4.20 -40.44
CA GLY A 816 16.88 3.42 -40.29
C GLY A 816 15.69 4.29 -39.87
N VAL A 817 15.86 5.21 -38.93
CA VAL A 817 14.85 6.17 -38.50
C VAL A 817 14.39 7.02 -39.67
N GLU A 818 15.31 7.61 -40.41
CA GLU A 818 14.95 8.51 -41.52
C GLU A 818 14.34 7.75 -42.69
N SER A 819 14.87 6.57 -43.02
CA SER A 819 14.32 5.76 -44.13
C SER A 819 12.91 5.26 -43.82
N LEU A 820 12.61 4.92 -42.58
CA LEU A 820 11.29 4.53 -42.11
C LEU A 820 10.31 5.73 -42.16
N ALA A 821 10.71 6.89 -41.62
CA ALA A 821 9.88 8.08 -41.66
C ALA A 821 9.53 8.48 -43.09
N ALA A 822 10.52 8.49 -43.99
CA ALA A 822 10.30 8.74 -45.42
C ALA A 822 9.44 7.69 -46.10
N ALA A 823 9.49 6.41 -45.69
CA ALA A 823 8.62 5.37 -46.22
C ALA A 823 7.16 5.57 -45.77
N VAL A 824 6.94 5.99 -44.53
CA VAL A 824 5.61 6.36 -44.01
C VAL A 824 5.04 7.57 -44.77
N GLU A 825 5.84 8.60 -45.01
CA GLU A 825 5.42 9.76 -45.83
C GLU A 825 5.01 9.33 -47.22
N ARG A 826 5.80 8.52 -47.94
CA ARG A 826 5.44 8.00 -49.26
C ARG A 826 4.17 7.17 -49.25
N LEU A 827 3.97 6.33 -48.27
CA LEU A 827 2.75 5.51 -48.15
C LEU A 827 1.52 6.41 -47.90
N ARG A 828 1.65 7.45 -47.04
CA ARG A 828 0.62 8.46 -46.80
C ARG A 828 0.19 9.13 -48.10
N ASP A 829 1.18 9.61 -48.85
CA ASP A 829 0.94 10.31 -50.10
C ASP A 829 0.31 9.37 -51.18
N ALA A 830 0.74 8.10 -51.24
CA ALA A 830 0.21 7.10 -52.18
C ALA A 830 -1.26 6.76 -51.92
N VAL A 831 -1.74 6.84 -50.70
CA VAL A 831 -3.17 6.60 -50.37
C VAL A 831 -4.00 7.88 -50.34
N GLY A 832 -3.40 9.05 -50.67
CA GLY A 832 -4.11 10.32 -50.84
C GLY A 832 -4.46 11.03 -49.52
N ILE A 833 -3.67 10.85 -48.48
CA ILE A 833 -3.79 11.63 -47.24
C ILE A 833 -2.87 12.85 -47.32
N GLU A 834 -3.38 14.01 -46.94
CA GLU A 834 -2.68 15.30 -47.00
C GLU A 834 -1.40 15.29 -46.11
N PRO A 835 -0.33 15.99 -46.53
CA PRO A 835 0.95 15.95 -45.83
C PRO A 835 1.01 16.79 -44.52
N SER A 836 0.02 17.65 -44.27
CA SER A 836 0.04 18.55 -43.13
C SER A 836 -1.36 19.02 -42.72
N PHE A 837 -1.53 19.55 -41.51
CA PHE A 837 -2.81 20.11 -41.07
C PHE A 837 -3.20 21.37 -41.84
N ALA A 838 -2.25 22.17 -42.30
CA ALA A 838 -2.48 23.31 -43.21
C ALA A 838 -3.05 22.84 -44.54
N ALA A 839 -2.55 21.75 -45.13
CA ALA A 839 -3.06 21.15 -46.37
C ALA A 839 -4.47 20.54 -46.21
N ILE A 840 -4.82 20.07 -45.02
CA ILE A 840 -6.18 19.63 -44.68
C ILE A 840 -7.15 20.82 -44.57
N GLY A 841 -6.66 22.05 -44.41
CA GLY A 841 -7.45 23.27 -44.32
C GLY A 841 -7.71 23.75 -42.89
N VAL A 842 -6.89 23.38 -41.93
CA VAL A 842 -6.97 23.92 -40.56
C VAL A 842 -6.48 25.37 -40.55
N ASP A 843 -7.26 26.27 -39.99
CA ASP A 843 -6.90 27.69 -39.86
C ASP A 843 -5.70 27.91 -38.93
N GLU A 844 -4.70 28.66 -39.38
CA GLU A 844 -3.45 28.84 -38.64
C GLU A 844 -3.64 29.59 -37.32
N ALA A 845 -4.47 30.63 -37.31
CA ALA A 845 -4.69 31.40 -36.09
C ALA A 845 -5.45 30.59 -35.03
N ALA A 846 -6.42 29.78 -35.46
CA ALA A 846 -7.14 28.85 -34.56
C ALA A 846 -6.21 27.78 -34.03
N PHE A 847 -5.32 27.24 -34.88
CA PHE A 847 -4.34 26.23 -34.49
C PHE A 847 -3.36 26.74 -33.42
N GLU A 848 -2.70 27.89 -33.66
CA GLU A 848 -1.74 28.48 -32.72
C GLU A 848 -2.41 28.91 -31.41
N ALA A 849 -3.65 29.40 -31.46
CA ALA A 849 -4.38 29.76 -30.24
C ALA A 849 -4.72 28.51 -29.38
N ALA A 850 -4.98 27.36 -30.01
CA ALA A 850 -5.30 26.12 -29.31
C ALA A 850 -4.04 25.38 -28.82
N LEU A 851 -2.90 25.56 -29.44
CA LEU A 851 -1.71 24.72 -29.31
C LEU A 851 -1.21 24.49 -27.88
N PRO A 852 -1.11 25.52 -26.98
CA PRO A 852 -0.65 25.27 -25.61
C PRO A 852 -1.57 24.30 -24.84
N GLN A 853 -2.89 24.45 -25.03
CA GLN A 853 -3.86 23.57 -24.37
C GLN A 853 -3.85 22.18 -24.99
N GLN A 854 -3.68 22.07 -26.31
CA GLN A 854 -3.62 20.78 -26.99
C GLN A 854 -2.36 19.99 -26.58
N ALA A 855 -1.23 20.65 -26.43
CA ALA A 855 -0.01 20.00 -25.92
C ALA A 855 -0.20 19.49 -24.47
N LEU A 856 -0.86 20.27 -23.61
CA LEU A 856 -1.17 19.85 -22.25
C LEU A 856 -2.15 18.66 -22.24
N ASN A 857 -3.21 18.70 -23.05
CA ASN A 857 -4.16 17.61 -23.16
C ASN A 857 -3.49 16.31 -23.65
N ALA A 858 -2.58 16.42 -24.62
CA ALA A 858 -1.81 15.28 -25.13
C ALA A 858 -0.83 14.73 -24.08
N TYR A 859 -0.20 15.59 -23.28
CA TYR A 859 0.64 15.14 -22.16
C TYR A 859 -0.17 14.37 -21.11
N GLU A 860 -1.38 14.82 -20.85
CA GLU A 860 -2.30 14.18 -19.91
C GLU A 860 -3.02 12.94 -20.47
N ASP A 861 -2.86 12.62 -21.74
CA ASP A 861 -3.49 11.47 -22.39
C ASP A 861 -2.90 10.16 -21.87
N GLN A 862 -3.73 9.11 -21.77
CA GLN A 862 -3.33 7.78 -21.30
C GLN A 862 -2.26 7.09 -22.16
N CYS A 863 -2.10 7.51 -23.42
CA CYS A 863 -1.10 6.95 -24.33
C CYS A 863 0.30 7.51 -24.08
N ALA A 864 0.42 8.75 -23.58
CA ALA A 864 1.68 9.44 -23.41
C ALA A 864 2.70 8.72 -22.50
N PRO A 865 2.32 8.08 -21.38
CA PRO A 865 3.27 7.38 -20.51
C PRO A 865 3.99 6.19 -21.13
N ALA A 866 3.42 5.57 -22.17
CA ALA A 866 4.03 4.43 -22.85
C ALA A 866 5.07 4.84 -23.92
N ASN A 867 5.15 6.13 -24.26
CA ASN A 867 6.13 6.63 -25.21
C ASN A 867 7.57 6.40 -24.74
N PRO A 868 8.50 5.96 -25.61
CA PRO A 868 9.87 5.64 -25.20
C PRO A 868 10.66 6.86 -24.71
N ARG A 869 10.33 8.06 -25.21
CA ARG A 869 10.90 9.34 -24.80
C ARG A 869 9.93 10.11 -23.92
N MET A 870 10.43 10.75 -22.85
CA MET A 870 9.58 11.63 -22.04
C MET A 870 9.03 12.76 -22.91
N PRO A 871 7.69 12.88 -23.02
CA PRO A 871 7.10 13.93 -23.85
C PRO A 871 7.13 15.26 -23.11
N MET A 872 8.03 16.16 -23.53
CA MET A 872 8.11 17.51 -23.00
C MET A 872 7.05 18.38 -23.67
N LEU A 873 6.37 19.28 -22.93
CA LEU A 873 5.31 20.12 -23.49
C LEU A 873 5.78 20.98 -24.67
N ASP A 874 6.98 21.56 -24.56
CA ASP A 874 7.57 22.38 -25.63
C ASP A 874 7.89 21.53 -26.88
N ASP A 875 8.36 20.29 -26.67
CA ASP A 875 8.62 19.36 -27.78
C ASP A 875 7.30 19.00 -28.49
N MET A 876 6.24 18.74 -27.74
CA MET A 876 4.91 18.43 -28.29
C MET A 876 4.35 19.60 -29.12
N GLN A 877 4.50 20.84 -28.63
CA GLN A 877 4.12 22.03 -29.43
C GLN A 877 4.94 22.14 -30.71
N GLN A 878 6.25 21.89 -30.67
CA GLN A 878 7.10 21.89 -31.84
C GLN A 878 6.72 20.78 -32.84
N LEU A 879 6.42 19.58 -32.34
CA LEU A 879 5.93 18.46 -33.16
C LEU A 879 4.60 18.80 -33.86
N MET A 880 3.65 19.37 -33.13
CA MET A 880 2.36 19.79 -33.67
C MET A 880 2.54 20.89 -34.70
N ARG A 881 3.43 21.89 -34.49
CA ARG A 881 3.74 22.91 -35.49
C ARG A 881 4.42 22.34 -36.74
N ALA A 882 5.38 21.43 -36.55
CA ALA A 882 6.04 20.77 -37.68
C ALA A 882 5.00 19.98 -38.53
N ALA A 883 4.07 19.31 -37.90
CA ALA A 883 2.97 18.62 -38.57
C ALA A 883 1.95 19.60 -39.20
N TYR A 884 1.73 20.75 -38.60
CA TYR A 884 0.88 21.80 -39.18
C TYR A 884 1.44 22.33 -40.49
N HIS A 885 2.72 22.68 -40.52
CA HIS A 885 3.39 23.26 -41.72
C HIS A 885 3.91 22.20 -42.72
N GLY A 886 3.90 20.92 -42.36
CA GLY A 886 4.55 19.88 -43.15
C GLY A 886 6.06 19.98 -43.22
N THR A 887 6.67 20.65 -42.26
CA THR A 887 8.14 20.83 -42.16
C THR A 887 8.73 19.67 -41.36
N ARG A 888 9.97 19.26 -41.74
CA ARG A 888 10.64 18.22 -40.96
C ARG A 888 10.87 18.68 -39.53
N TRP A 889 10.45 17.84 -38.56
CA TRP A 889 10.91 18.07 -37.20
C TRP A 889 12.44 17.85 -37.11
N ALA A 890 13.14 18.79 -36.54
CA ALA A 890 14.57 18.74 -36.22
C ALA A 890 14.77 19.00 -34.73
N ALA A 891 15.66 18.24 -34.11
CA ALA A 891 16.07 18.55 -32.73
C ALA A 891 16.74 19.93 -32.68
N ALA A 892 16.29 20.79 -31.77
CA ALA A 892 16.85 22.13 -31.59
C ALA A 892 18.29 22.06 -31.01
#